data_17961db9337ef3f68323ae17a2346332
#
_entry.id   17961db9337ef3f68323ae17a2346332
#
_cell.length_a   1.000
_cell.length_b   1.000
_cell.length_c   1.000
_cell.angle_alpha   90.00
_cell.angle_beta   90.00
_cell.angle_gamma   90.00
#
_symmetry.space_group_name_H-M   'P 1'
#
loop_
_entity.id
_entity.type
_entity.pdbx_description
1 polymer ?
#
loop_
_entity_poly.entity_id
_entity_poly.type
_entity_poly.pdbx_seq_one_letter_code
_entity_poly.pdbx_strand_id
1 'polypeptide(L)'
;MIAPRVWLSVMLLFAWSGTALAQTNDFGVGGALDVPTARSPEENTFSTTISRRDVADTYAITYQVMPRLEASFRYIISFPRDVQPVPGSFCDIQEAFCRNQLKDRSFEVKYRIFDEGEYSPAVAVGLRDVLGTGVFAGEYLVANKRFGHLDVSVGVGWGRLAERAVARNPLSYLSNEFDIRENEGGLGGEFNLKSYFRGSDIGAFGSVRYSIPEWRVDLLAAYNSDSYARERALGTLDSADPLSFGVEWEATPGVRLTASWQQGNNLALKFSAALDTGVESPRKPPNGFGAWGNPAPPRNLANETRWFPRMAGDAEASGVLLRAMKYEDDGILRLRYSNMAYQVEADAIDRIMHLVDFYAPRSVHTVELTGDSLNLPTHTVRIARPLGQRELGEVLSPTISIDRPVEIKSPSETRGFRYPNGVVGAGLTARTYLFDPDFPFLYQISAEFRGAADFGNGWGMEGTWIQSLKSQFGRITRDGSSQLSPVRTDLRRYLQEGASGIDRLVLVKRGKIGRDLYYQTFGGILEEMYSGVGGEILWRRADLPFAIGANLMAVQQREYDKLFGLRDYKTLTGHVSAYWATGFHGFDVAVHAGRYLAKDVGATIEVQKRFANGWSVGAFATLTDVPFEVFGEGSFDKGLIFKIPFDLYSPRNTRGAYRLNIRSINRDGGRMIENWPGALWESMRSTHGDMLFQTQDRMTSE
;
A
#
# COMPACT_ATOMS: atom_id res chain seq x y z
N MET A 1 -13.85 -7.83 25.65
CA MET A 1 -14.48 -6.51 25.47
C MET A 1 -13.47 -5.37 25.46
N ILE A 2 -12.50 -5.29 24.56
CA ILE A 2 -11.50 -4.18 24.46
C ILE A 2 -11.25 -3.77 23.00
N ALA A 3 -12.05 -4.26 22.05
CA ALA A 3 -11.88 -3.93 20.62
C ALA A 3 -12.36 -2.54 20.15
N PRO A 4 -13.26 -1.78 20.84
CA PRO A 4 -13.87 -0.61 20.20
C PRO A 4 -12.96 0.64 20.12
N ARG A 5 -11.96 0.78 20.98
CA ARG A 5 -11.22 2.06 21.09
C ARG A 5 -10.08 2.23 20.08
N VAL A 6 -9.50 1.16 19.56
CA VAL A 6 -8.41 1.25 18.55
C VAL A 6 -9.00 1.47 17.17
N TRP A 7 -10.15 0.89 16.90
CA TRP A 7 -10.89 1.11 15.66
C TRP A 7 -11.40 2.55 15.52
N LEU A 8 -11.68 3.22 16.63
CA LEU A 8 -12.05 4.65 16.61
C LEU A 8 -10.93 5.54 16.04
N SER A 9 -9.67 5.18 16.27
CA SER A 9 -8.52 5.94 15.77
C SER A 9 -8.27 5.67 14.28
N VAL A 10 -8.52 4.46 13.80
CA VAL A 10 -8.53 4.14 12.36
C VAL A 10 -9.74 4.80 11.70
N MET A 11 -10.91 4.78 12.34
CA MET A 11 -12.13 5.47 11.87
C MET A 11 -11.95 6.98 11.70
N LEU A 12 -11.19 7.66 12.59
CA LEU A 12 -10.93 9.09 12.48
C LEU A 12 -10.06 9.45 11.27
N LEU A 13 -9.22 8.54 10.78
CA LEU A 13 -8.46 8.72 9.55
C LEU A 13 -9.36 8.67 8.30
N PHE A 14 -10.48 7.92 8.35
CA PHE A 14 -11.41 7.79 7.22
C PHE A 14 -12.45 8.91 7.13
N ALA A 15 -12.67 9.67 8.19
CA ALA A 15 -13.72 10.69 8.22
C ALA A 15 -13.41 11.98 7.43
N TRP A 16 -12.20 12.12 6.87
CA TRP A 16 -11.74 13.36 6.20
C TRP A 16 -11.34 13.21 4.74
N SER A 17 -11.38 12.03 4.18
CA SER A 17 -11.06 11.80 2.78
C SER A 17 -12.33 11.67 1.92
N GLY A 18 -12.30 12.22 0.73
CA GLY A 18 -13.42 12.36 -0.21
C GLY A 18 -14.36 11.16 -0.36
N THR A 19 -15.54 11.43 -0.81
CA THR A 19 -16.71 10.56 -0.88
C THR A 19 -16.54 9.36 -1.81
N ALA A 20 -15.85 8.30 -1.35
CA ALA A 20 -15.89 7.02 -2.04
C ALA A 20 -17.04 6.17 -1.50
N LEU A 21 -17.98 5.79 -2.37
CA LEU A 21 -19.13 4.96 -2.02
C LEU A 21 -18.77 3.48 -2.28
N ALA A 22 -18.38 2.73 -1.25
CA ALA A 22 -18.23 1.30 -1.33
C ALA A 22 -19.41 0.60 -0.65
N GLN A 23 -20.25 -0.07 -1.43
CA GLN A 23 -21.32 -0.95 -0.96
C GLN A 23 -20.77 -2.38 -0.95
N THR A 24 -20.25 -2.82 0.20
CA THR A 24 -19.62 -4.14 0.31
C THR A 24 -20.56 -5.18 0.92
N ASN A 25 -20.40 -6.44 0.52
CA ASN A 25 -21.02 -7.57 1.19
C ASN A 25 -20.22 -7.98 2.43
N ASP A 26 -20.64 -9.04 3.13
CA ASP A 26 -19.99 -9.54 4.34
C ASP A 26 -18.58 -10.11 4.10
N PHE A 27 -18.21 -10.34 2.84
CA PHE A 27 -16.87 -10.81 2.42
C PHE A 27 -15.97 -9.69 1.91
N GLY A 28 -16.47 -8.44 1.88
CA GLY A 28 -15.69 -7.24 1.55
C GLY A 28 -15.75 -6.79 0.10
N VAL A 29 -16.26 -7.60 -0.84
CA VAL A 29 -16.43 -7.16 -2.24
C VAL A 29 -17.75 -6.44 -2.44
N GLY A 30 -17.87 -5.69 -3.54
CA GLY A 30 -19.12 -5.02 -3.91
C GLY A 30 -20.29 -5.98 -3.95
N GLY A 31 -21.31 -5.73 -3.09
CA GLY A 31 -22.41 -6.66 -2.92
C GLY A 31 -23.47 -6.20 -1.94
N ALA A 32 -24.36 -7.13 -1.59
CA ALA A 32 -25.42 -6.93 -0.61
C ALA A 32 -25.48 -8.12 0.34
N LEU A 33 -25.47 -7.87 1.65
CA LEU A 33 -25.43 -8.89 2.69
C LEU A 33 -24.29 -9.90 2.43
N ASP A 34 -24.62 -11.15 2.14
CA ASP A 34 -23.67 -12.25 1.92
C ASP A 34 -23.47 -12.62 0.42
N VAL A 35 -24.12 -11.91 -0.50
CA VAL A 35 -24.03 -12.19 -1.95
C VAL A 35 -23.30 -11.08 -2.72
N PRO A 36 -22.52 -11.44 -3.77
CA PRO A 36 -21.87 -10.46 -4.62
C PRO A 36 -22.85 -9.81 -5.60
N THR A 37 -22.51 -8.61 -6.09
CA THR A 37 -23.22 -7.91 -7.14
C THR A 37 -22.28 -7.46 -8.24
N ALA A 38 -22.80 -7.03 -9.40
CA ALA A 38 -21.99 -6.46 -10.48
C ALA A 38 -21.59 -4.99 -10.21
N ARG A 39 -22.02 -4.41 -9.10
CA ARG A 39 -21.61 -3.08 -8.67
C ARG A 39 -20.14 -3.11 -8.23
N SER A 40 -19.41 -2.09 -8.63
CA SER A 40 -18.05 -1.83 -8.18
C SER A 40 -17.95 -0.35 -7.80
N PRO A 41 -17.16 -0.01 -6.78
CA PRO A 41 -16.87 1.38 -6.47
C PRO A 41 -16.11 2.07 -7.60
N GLU A 42 -15.87 3.36 -7.46
CA GLU A 42 -15.02 4.12 -8.37
C GLU A 42 -13.57 3.64 -8.29
N GLU A 43 -12.82 3.81 -9.38
CA GLU A 43 -11.39 3.49 -9.42
C GLU A 43 -10.66 4.20 -8.27
N ASN A 44 -9.63 3.55 -7.72
CA ASN A 44 -8.83 4.01 -6.58
C ASN A 44 -9.55 3.98 -5.23
N THR A 45 -10.76 3.47 -5.16
CA THR A 45 -11.44 3.26 -3.88
C THR A 45 -10.76 2.15 -3.09
N PHE A 46 -10.28 2.51 -1.91
CA PHE A 46 -9.79 1.59 -0.87
C PHE A 46 -10.90 1.43 0.17
N SER A 47 -11.24 0.20 0.51
CA SER A 47 -12.24 -0.06 1.55
C SER A 47 -11.80 -1.14 2.53
N THR A 48 -12.27 -1.02 3.75
CA THR A 48 -12.13 -2.03 4.80
C THR A 48 -13.52 -2.47 5.24
N THR A 49 -13.70 -3.78 5.42
CA THR A 49 -14.96 -4.37 5.89
C THR A 49 -14.69 -5.28 7.07
N ILE A 50 -15.50 -5.14 8.11
CA ILE A 50 -15.53 -6.05 9.26
C ILE A 50 -16.96 -6.52 9.38
N SER A 51 -17.15 -7.82 9.24
CA SER A 51 -18.46 -8.46 9.42
C SER A 51 -18.37 -9.51 10.52
N ARG A 52 -19.34 -9.48 11.42
CA ARG A 52 -19.51 -10.47 12.46
C ARG A 52 -20.82 -11.20 12.27
N ARG A 53 -20.73 -12.49 12.12
CA ARG A 53 -21.84 -13.43 11.97
C ARG A 53 -21.65 -14.56 12.97
N ASP A 54 -22.71 -15.29 13.32
CA ASP A 54 -22.59 -16.42 14.23
C ASP A 54 -21.68 -17.54 13.69
N VAL A 55 -21.57 -17.64 12.35
CA VAL A 55 -20.73 -18.64 11.68
C VAL A 55 -19.27 -18.20 11.49
N ALA A 56 -19.00 -16.91 11.41
CA ALA A 56 -17.63 -16.41 11.16
C ALA A 56 -17.50 -14.90 11.39
N ASP A 57 -16.33 -14.48 11.85
CA ASP A 57 -15.85 -13.09 11.71
C ASP A 57 -15.06 -12.95 10.40
N THR A 58 -15.35 -11.91 9.63
CA THR A 58 -14.62 -11.58 8.39
C THR A 58 -13.98 -10.21 8.50
N TYR A 59 -12.72 -10.14 8.12
CA TYR A 59 -11.94 -8.91 7.99
C TYR A 59 -11.45 -8.81 6.56
N ALA A 60 -11.86 -7.78 5.82
CA ALA A 60 -11.50 -7.63 4.42
C ALA A 60 -10.90 -6.26 4.14
N ILE A 61 -9.95 -6.25 3.22
CA ILE A 61 -9.36 -5.05 2.60
C ILE A 61 -9.61 -5.19 1.11
N THR A 62 -10.34 -4.23 0.55
CA THR A 62 -10.72 -4.25 -0.85
C THR A 62 -10.22 -3.01 -1.56
N TYR A 63 -9.74 -3.18 -2.78
CA TYR A 63 -9.25 -2.11 -3.61
C TYR A 63 -9.81 -2.19 -5.02
N GLN A 64 -10.39 -1.07 -5.51
CA GLN A 64 -10.78 -0.93 -6.90
C GLN A 64 -9.53 -0.58 -7.72
N VAL A 65 -8.89 -1.60 -8.26
CA VAL A 65 -7.57 -1.53 -8.92
C VAL A 65 -7.62 -0.73 -10.21
N MET A 66 -8.67 -0.95 -11.00
CA MET A 66 -8.99 -0.28 -12.26
C MET A 66 -10.51 -0.12 -12.37
N PRO A 67 -11.04 0.64 -13.32
CA PRO A 67 -12.49 0.92 -13.41
C PRO A 67 -13.39 -0.34 -13.39
N ARG A 68 -12.85 -1.49 -13.82
CA ARG A 68 -13.60 -2.75 -13.91
C ARG A 68 -13.05 -3.88 -13.05
N LEU A 69 -11.90 -3.68 -12.39
CA LEU A 69 -11.22 -4.72 -11.61
C LEU A 69 -11.20 -4.36 -10.13
N GLU A 70 -11.85 -5.18 -9.34
CA GLU A 70 -11.89 -5.14 -7.89
C GLU A 70 -11.12 -6.34 -7.33
N ALA A 71 -10.24 -6.11 -6.35
CA ALA A 71 -9.49 -7.14 -5.66
C ALA A 71 -9.66 -6.97 -4.14
N SER A 72 -9.97 -8.05 -3.45
CA SER A 72 -10.14 -8.08 -2.00
C SER A 72 -9.21 -9.12 -1.40
N PHE A 73 -8.51 -8.75 -0.34
CA PHE A 73 -7.89 -9.68 0.59
C PHE A 73 -8.80 -9.83 1.80
N ARG A 74 -9.08 -11.06 2.21
CA ARG A 74 -9.93 -11.33 3.35
C ARG A 74 -9.30 -12.34 4.30
N TYR A 75 -9.61 -12.17 5.57
CA TYR A 75 -9.31 -13.08 6.65
C TYR A 75 -10.60 -13.48 7.33
N ILE A 76 -10.96 -14.76 7.24
CA ILE A 76 -12.16 -15.34 7.81
C ILE A 76 -11.75 -16.21 9.00
N ILE A 77 -12.39 -15.99 10.14
CA ILE A 77 -12.28 -16.83 11.33
C ILE A 77 -13.62 -17.49 11.53
N SER A 78 -13.73 -18.77 11.17
CA SER A 78 -14.97 -19.50 11.38
C SER A 78 -15.00 -20.13 12.77
N PHE A 79 -16.18 -20.20 13.37
CA PHE A 79 -16.38 -20.72 14.70
C PHE A 79 -16.90 -22.17 14.66
N PRO A 80 -16.12 -23.20 15.00
CA PRO A 80 -16.61 -24.28 15.81
C PRO A 80 -16.19 -24.04 17.25
N ARG A 81 -17.14 -23.92 18.14
CA ARG A 81 -16.89 -24.03 19.57
C ARG A 81 -17.13 -25.47 19.97
N ASP A 82 -16.09 -26.15 20.49
CA ASP A 82 -16.15 -27.42 21.20
C ASP A 82 -16.98 -28.55 20.52
N VAL A 83 -16.93 -28.65 19.18
CA VAL A 83 -17.65 -29.72 18.47
C VAL A 83 -16.81 -30.98 18.43
N GLN A 84 -17.38 -32.10 18.92
CA GLN A 84 -16.82 -33.41 18.68
C GLN A 84 -16.96 -33.74 17.19
N PRO A 85 -15.88 -34.21 16.51
CA PRO A 85 -15.99 -34.62 15.12
C PRO A 85 -17.06 -35.68 14.93
N VAL A 86 -17.94 -35.50 13.94
CA VAL A 86 -18.93 -36.53 13.57
C VAL A 86 -18.18 -37.59 12.77
N PRO A 87 -18.20 -38.88 13.18
CA PRO A 87 -17.57 -39.97 12.46
C PRO A 87 -17.98 -39.99 10.98
N GLY A 88 -16.99 -40.15 10.07
CA GLY A 88 -17.20 -40.12 8.61
C GLY A 88 -17.34 -38.75 7.99
N SER A 89 -17.14 -37.68 8.77
CA SER A 89 -17.15 -36.30 8.29
C SER A 89 -15.74 -35.85 7.78
N PHE A 90 -15.70 -34.70 7.12
CA PHE A 90 -14.43 -34.03 6.77
C PHE A 90 -13.45 -33.94 7.95
N CYS A 91 -13.97 -33.92 9.17
CA CYS A 91 -13.20 -33.82 10.39
C CYS A 91 -12.42 -35.11 10.75
N ASP A 92 -12.85 -36.29 10.26
CA ASP A 92 -12.08 -37.53 10.44
C ASP A 92 -10.81 -37.56 9.56
N ILE A 93 -10.83 -36.84 8.45
CA ILE A 93 -9.71 -36.77 7.51
C ILE A 93 -8.71 -35.67 7.92
N GLN A 94 -9.19 -34.60 8.55
CA GLN A 94 -8.38 -33.44 8.94
C GLN A 94 -8.74 -32.94 10.35
N GLU A 95 -8.46 -33.75 11.35
CA GLU A 95 -8.73 -33.47 12.77
C GLU A 95 -8.22 -32.10 13.25
N ALA A 96 -7.06 -31.64 12.73
CA ALA A 96 -6.48 -30.37 13.07
C ALA A 96 -7.35 -29.16 12.64
N PHE A 97 -8.12 -29.28 11.55
CA PHE A 97 -9.02 -28.21 11.08
C PHE A 97 -10.33 -28.15 11.86
N CYS A 98 -10.71 -29.22 12.56
CA CYS A 98 -11.98 -29.31 13.24
C CYS A 98 -11.88 -29.06 14.74
N ARG A 99 -10.74 -29.30 15.34
CA ARG A 99 -10.47 -29.00 16.77
C ARG A 99 -10.19 -27.51 17.01
N ASN A 100 -9.75 -26.77 15.98
CA ASN A 100 -9.44 -25.37 16.06
C ASN A 100 -10.35 -24.54 15.14
N GLN A 101 -10.48 -23.25 15.45
CA GLN A 101 -11.12 -22.30 14.54
C GLN A 101 -10.44 -22.36 13.17
N LEU A 102 -11.20 -22.58 12.10
CA LEU A 102 -10.68 -22.42 10.75
C LEU A 102 -10.37 -20.94 10.50
N LYS A 103 -9.16 -20.68 10.04
CA LYS A 103 -8.65 -19.36 9.74
C LYS A 103 -8.23 -19.34 8.27
N ASP A 104 -9.11 -18.79 7.43
CA ASP A 104 -8.88 -18.69 6.00
C ASP A 104 -8.34 -17.32 5.62
N ARG A 105 -7.28 -17.29 4.83
CA ARG A 105 -6.67 -16.08 4.24
C ARG A 105 -6.66 -16.24 2.76
N SER A 106 -7.52 -15.49 2.10
CA SER A 106 -7.77 -15.65 0.68
C SER A 106 -7.93 -14.32 -0.03
N PHE A 107 -7.89 -14.38 -1.35
CA PHE A 107 -8.23 -13.25 -2.22
C PHE A 107 -9.57 -13.52 -2.89
N GLU A 108 -10.27 -12.44 -3.20
CA GLU A 108 -11.40 -12.45 -4.14
C GLU A 108 -11.11 -11.44 -5.24
N VAL A 109 -11.33 -11.82 -6.49
CA VAL A 109 -11.15 -10.97 -7.65
C VAL A 109 -12.47 -10.90 -8.40
N LYS A 110 -12.95 -9.68 -8.68
CA LYS A 110 -14.17 -9.44 -9.46
C LYS A 110 -13.86 -8.54 -10.64
N TYR A 111 -14.29 -8.95 -11.82
CA TYR A 111 -14.14 -8.19 -13.05
C TYR A 111 -15.50 -7.89 -13.67
N ARG A 112 -15.81 -6.60 -13.85
CA ARG A 112 -17.02 -6.14 -14.53
C ARG A 112 -16.82 -6.19 -16.03
N ILE A 113 -17.52 -7.10 -16.69
CA ILE A 113 -17.41 -7.35 -18.14
C ILE A 113 -18.14 -6.24 -18.90
N PHE A 114 -19.37 -5.93 -18.48
CA PHE A 114 -20.22 -4.93 -19.09
C PHE A 114 -20.70 -3.91 -18.07
N ASP A 115 -20.67 -2.64 -18.46
CA ASP A 115 -21.26 -1.56 -17.67
C ASP A 115 -22.78 -1.51 -17.88
N GLU A 116 -23.49 -0.99 -16.88
CA GLU A 116 -24.92 -0.78 -17.00
C GLU A 116 -25.24 0.31 -18.05
N GLY A 117 -26.10 -0.02 -19.00
CA GLY A 117 -26.67 0.91 -19.97
C GLY A 117 -28.13 1.21 -19.64
N GLU A 118 -28.77 1.98 -20.50
CA GLU A 118 -30.19 2.32 -20.30
C GLU A 118 -31.08 1.07 -20.21
N TYR A 119 -30.88 0.09 -21.08
CA TYR A 119 -31.68 -1.15 -21.14
C TYR A 119 -30.89 -2.40 -20.74
N SER A 120 -29.56 -2.34 -20.73
CA SER A 120 -28.68 -3.48 -20.40
C SER A 120 -28.25 -3.45 -18.94
N PRO A 121 -28.17 -4.61 -18.24
CA PRO A 121 -27.59 -4.68 -16.91
C PRO A 121 -26.06 -4.56 -16.95
N ALA A 122 -25.47 -4.14 -15.84
CA ALA A 122 -24.07 -4.42 -15.58
C ALA A 122 -23.86 -5.91 -15.38
N VAL A 123 -22.74 -6.48 -15.87
CA VAL A 123 -22.41 -7.89 -15.70
C VAL A 123 -21.00 -8.02 -15.17
N ALA A 124 -20.81 -8.86 -14.14
CA ALA A 124 -19.51 -9.14 -13.56
C ALA A 124 -19.27 -10.65 -13.36
N VAL A 125 -18.03 -11.06 -13.45
CA VAL A 125 -17.53 -12.36 -13.09
C VAL A 125 -16.60 -12.24 -11.88
N GLY A 126 -16.65 -13.20 -10.97
CA GLY A 126 -15.77 -13.20 -9.81
C GLY A 126 -15.26 -14.59 -9.43
N LEU A 127 -14.08 -14.58 -8.81
CA LEU A 127 -13.40 -15.75 -8.25
C LEU A 127 -13.23 -15.52 -6.76
N ARG A 128 -13.86 -16.33 -5.95
CA ARG A 128 -13.79 -16.28 -4.49
C ARG A 128 -12.81 -17.32 -3.98
N ASP A 129 -12.12 -16.99 -2.89
CA ASP A 129 -11.17 -17.88 -2.20
C ASP A 129 -9.95 -18.26 -3.05
N VAL A 130 -9.46 -17.29 -3.84
CA VAL A 130 -8.23 -17.44 -4.62
C VAL A 130 -7.04 -17.47 -3.66
N LEU A 131 -6.14 -18.47 -3.81
CA LEU A 131 -5.00 -18.70 -2.94
C LEU A 131 -5.36 -18.93 -1.45
N GLY A 132 -6.61 -19.24 -1.14
CA GLY A 132 -7.08 -19.60 0.20
C GLY A 132 -7.09 -21.11 0.43
N THR A 133 -7.86 -21.52 1.42
CA THR A 133 -8.00 -22.94 1.80
C THR A 133 -8.91 -23.75 0.88
N GLY A 134 -9.60 -23.10 -0.05
CA GLY A 134 -10.64 -23.72 -0.90
C GLY A 134 -11.99 -23.92 -0.21
N VAL A 135 -12.04 -23.76 1.11
CA VAL A 135 -13.27 -23.98 1.90
C VAL A 135 -14.39 -23.02 1.54
N PHE A 136 -14.04 -21.79 1.18
CA PHE A 136 -14.99 -20.75 0.78
C PHE A 136 -15.01 -20.54 -0.74
N ALA A 137 -14.42 -21.45 -1.50
CA ALA A 137 -14.25 -21.32 -2.93
C ALA A 137 -15.61 -21.31 -3.68
N GLY A 138 -15.71 -20.38 -4.61
CA GLY A 138 -16.88 -20.25 -5.47
C GLY A 138 -16.63 -19.22 -6.56
N GLU A 139 -17.08 -19.54 -7.76
CA GLU A 139 -17.06 -18.62 -8.88
C GLU A 139 -18.49 -18.15 -9.13
N TYR A 140 -18.61 -16.99 -9.73
CA TYR A 140 -19.93 -16.46 -10.02
C TYR A 140 -19.95 -15.58 -11.27
N LEU A 141 -21.12 -15.54 -11.90
CA LEU A 141 -21.51 -14.57 -12.91
C LEU A 141 -22.76 -13.86 -12.39
N VAL A 142 -22.75 -12.53 -12.33
CA VAL A 142 -23.84 -11.74 -11.76
C VAL A 142 -24.18 -10.56 -12.65
N ALA A 143 -25.47 -10.28 -12.80
CA ALA A 143 -26.02 -9.13 -13.49
C ALA A 143 -26.73 -8.20 -12.50
N ASN A 144 -26.61 -6.88 -12.70
CA ASN A 144 -27.26 -5.85 -11.90
C ASN A 144 -27.98 -4.83 -12.77
N LYS A 145 -29.18 -4.42 -12.32
CA LYS A 145 -29.91 -3.33 -12.95
C LYS A 145 -30.58 -2.46 -11.90
N ARG A 146 -30.46 -1.13 -12.10
CA ARG A 146 -31.10 -0.13 -11.24
C ARG A 146 -32.37 0.42 -11.88
N PHE A 147 -33.41 0.52 -11.10
CA PHE A 147 -34.70 1.12 -11.46
C PHE A 147 -35.05 2.19 -10.41
N GLY A 148 -34.60 3.42 -10.65
CA GLY A 148 -34.74 4.51 -9.67
C GLY A 148 -34.02 4.17 -8.35
N HIS A 149 -34.79 4.07 -7.26
CA HIS A 149 -34.25 3.71 -5.93
C HIS A 149 -34.04 2.20 -5.72
N LEU A 150 -34.51 1.38 -6.64
CA LEU A 150 -34.43 -0.07 -6.56
C LEU A 150 -33.23 -0.57 -7.37
N ASP A 151 -32.34 -1.34 -6.75
CA ASP A 151 -31.20 -2.00 -7.40
C ASP A 151 -31.38 -3.52 -7.25
N VAL A 152 -31.46 -4.24 -8.36
CA VAL A 152 -31.71 -5.67 -8.40
C VAL A 152 -30.52 -6.40 -8.97
N SER A 153 -30.09 -7.49 -8.33
CA SER A 153 -29.07 -8.37 -8.83
C SER A 153 -29.56 -9.81 -8.94
N VAL A 154 -29.11 -10.50 -9.98
CA VAL A 154 -29.32 -11.93 -10.20
C VAL A 154 -28.05 -12.56 -10.70
N GLY A 155 -27.64 -13.68 -10.14
CA GLY A 155 -26.42 -14.38 -10.50
C GLY A 155 -26.54 -15.89 -10.45
N VAL A 156 -25.55 -16.52 -11.06
CA VAL A 156 -25.32 -17.97 -10.98
C VAL A 156 -23.90 -18.21 -10.45
N GLY A 157 -23.74 -19.30 -9.68
CA GLY A 157 -22.46 -19.60 -9.05
C GLY A 157 -22.12 -21.07 -9.03
N TRP A 158 -20.84 -21.33 -8.89
CA TRP A 158 -20.20 -22.64 -8.73
C TRP A 158 -19.64 -22.79 -7.32
N GLY A 159 -19.18 -23.98 -6.99
CA GLY A 159 -18.62 -24.27 -5.67
C GLY A 159 -19.64 -24.10 -4.56
N ARG A 160 -19.34 -23.35 -3.51
CA ARG A 160 -20.30 -23.10 -2.41
C ARG A 160 -21.62 -22.46 -2.88
N LEU A 161 -21.56 -21.63 -3.90
CA LEU A 161 -22.75 -21.01 -4.47
C LEU A 161 -23.60 -21.99 -5.31
N ALA A 162 -23.17 -23.25 -5.48
CA ALA A 162 -23.92 -24.31 -6.14
C ALA A 162 -24.54 -25.33 -5.16
N GLU A 163 -24.38 -25.20 -3.84
CA GLU A 163 -24.88 -26.16 -2.86
C GLU A 163 -26.42 -26.31 -2.89
N ARG A 164 -27.16 -25.25 -3.29
CA ARG A 164 -28.56 -25.31 -3.69
C ARG A 164 -28.65 -25.26 -5.20
N ALA A 165 -28.46 -26.41 -5.83
CA ALA A 165 -28.47 -26.56 -7.27
C ALA A 165 -29.79 -26.14 -7.91
N VAL A 166 -29.73 -25.37 -8.99
CA VAL A 166 -30.88 -25.02 -9.84
C VAL A 166 -30.75 -25.62 -11.24
N ALA A 167 -29.55 -25.94 -11.70
CA ALA A 167 -29.28 -26.54 -12.99
C ALA A 167 -27.95 -27.28 -13.01
N ARG A 168 -27.76 -28.16 -13.97
CA ARG A 168 -26.47 -28.78 -14.25
C ARG A 168 -25.48 -27.72 -14.78
N ASN A 169 -24.19 -27.87 -14.45
CA ASN A 169 -23.14 -27.02 -14.93
C ASN A 169 -23.12 -26.96 -16.47
N PRO A 170 -23.35 -25.79 -17.10
CA PRO A 170 -23.40 -25.71 -18.55
C PRO A 170 -22.04 -25.97 -19.22
N LEU A 171 -20.92 -25.82 -18.51
CA LEU A 171 -19.58 -26.11 -19.03
C LEU A 171 -19.33 -27.62 -19.17
N SER A 172 -20.10 -28.46 -18.47
CA SER A 172 -20.06 -29.93 -18.64
C SER A 172 -20.44 -30.40 -20.04
N TYR A 173 -21.21 -29.59 -20.78
CA TYR A 173 -21.49 -29.86 -22.20
C TYR A 173 -20.27 -29.65 -23.11
N LEU A 174 -19.26 -28.92 -22.66
CA LEU A 174 -18.00 -28.68 -23.39
C LEU A 174 -16.96 -29.77 -23.09
N SER A 175 -16.89 -30.23 -21.84
CA SER A 175 -15.99 -31.29 -21.39
C SER A 175 -16.47 -31.88 -20.07
N ASN A 176 -16.41 -33.21 -19.94
CA ASN A 176 -16.73 -33.92 -18.68
C ASN A 176 -15.76 -33.55 -17.53
N GLU A 177 -14.63 -32.95 -17.83
CA GLU A 177 -13.72 -32.45 -16.79
C GLU A 177 -14.37 -31.36 -15.92
N PHE A 178 -15.37 -30.64 -16.42
CA PHE A 178 -16.11 -29.64 -15.66
C PHE A 178 -17.12 -30.23 -14.68
N ASP A 179 -17.47 -31.51 -14.78
CA ASP A 179 -18.36 -32.18 -13.84
C ASP A 179 -17.69 -32.45 -12.47
N ILE A 180 -16.35 -32.49 -12.45
CA ILE A 180 -15.60 -32.88 -11.26
C ILE A 180 -14.89 -31.65 -10.68
N ARG A 181 -15.27 -31.26 -9.45
CA ARG A 181 -14.53 -30.30 -8.64
C ARG A 181 -13.67 -31.08 -7.66
N GLU A 182 -12.34 -30.96 -7.79
CA GLU A 182 -11.44 -31.51 -6.80
C GLU A 182 -11.70 -30.77 -5.46
N ASN A 183 -11.97 -31.51 -4.39
CA ASN A 183 -12.15 -30.96 -3.06
C ASN A 183 -10.80 -30.45 -2.55
N GLU A 184 -10.56 -29.16 -2.68
CA GLU A 184 -9.36 -28.50 -2.21
C GLU A 184 -9.50 -28.13 -0.73
N GLY A 185 -9.45 -29.12 0.14
CA GLY A 185 -9.14 -28.88 1.54
C GLY A 185 -7.62 -28.93 1.72
N GLY A 186 -6.88 -27.89 1.32
CA GLY A 186 -5.44 -27.82 1.43
C GLY A 186 -4.95 -26.88 2.51
N LEU A 187 -3.62 -26.81 2.69
CA LEU A 187 -2.95 -25.83 3.57
C LEU A 187 -3.13 -24.38 3.07
N GLY A 188 -3.78 -24.18 1.92
CA GLY A 188 -3.96 -22.89 1.26
C GLY A 188 -2.71 -22.39 0.54
N GLY A 189 -2.91 -21.44 -0.36
CA GLY A 189 -1.82 -20.74 -1.06
C GLY A 189 -1.49 -21.26 -2.45
N GLU A 190 -2.08 -22.36 -2.88
CA GLU A 190 -1.90 -22.88 -4.24
C GLU A 190 -2.87 -22.22 -5.22
N PHE A 191 -2.39 -21.97 -6.43
CA PHE A 191 -3.20 -21.47 -7.52
C PHE A 191 -3.51 -22.61 -8.50
N ASN A 192 -4.66 -23.25 -8.31
CA ASN A 192 -5.11 -24.36 -9.14
C ASN A 192 -6.19 -23.89 -10.12
N LEU A 193 -5.76 -23.58 -11.37
CA LEU A 193 -6.71 -23.22 -12.44
C LEU A 193 -7.76 -24.30 -12.74
N LYS A 194 -7.43 -25.57 -12.41
CA LYS A 194 -8.33 -26.70 -12.71
C LYS A 194 -9.49 -26.82 -11.73
N SER A 195 -9.54 -26.03 -10.66
CA SER A 195 -10.66 -26.04 -9.70
C SER A 195 -11.78 -25.06 -10.07
N TYR A 196 -11.50 -24.07 -10.92
CA TYR A 196 -12.45 -23.00 -11.20
C TYR A 196 -13.53 -23.40 -12.20
N PHE A 197 -14.80 -22.97 -11.96
CA PHE A 197 -16.00 -23.23 -12.76
C PHE A 197 -16.34 -24.72 -12.93
N ARG A 198 -15.91 -25.55 -11.98
CA ARG A 198 -16.09 -26.98 -11.94
C ARG A 198 -17.12 -27.40 -10.88
N GLY A 199 -17.63 -28.62 -11.04
CA GLY A 199 -18.70 -29.23 -10.25
C GLY A 199 -19.89 -29.56 -11.13
N SER A 200 -20.70 -30.56 -10.73
CA SER A 200 -21.85 -31.07 -11.51
C SER A 200 -22.93 -30.02 -11.73
N ASP A 201 -23.03 -29.06 -10.82
CA ASP A 201 -24.19 -28.19 -10.73
C ASP A 201 -23.81 -26.70 -10.57
N ILE A 202 -24.80 -25.84 -10.84
CA ILE A 202 -24.78 -24.42 -10.55
C ILE A 202 -25.96 -24.05 -9.65
N GLY A 203 -25.75 -23.04 -8.78
CA GLY A 203 -26.79 -22.44 -7.96
C GLY A 203 -27.14 -21.03 -8.44
N ALA A 204 -28.30 -20.55 -8.03
CA ALA A 204 -28.74 -19.18 -8.30
C ALA A 204 -28.73 -18.35 -7.02
N PHE A 205 -28.34 -17.09 -7.12
CA PHE A 205 -28.40 -16.14 -6.03
C PHE A 205 -28.83 -14.76 -6.54
N GLY A 206 -29.20 -13.88 -5.62
CA GLY A 206 -29.57 -12.52 -6.00
C GLY A 206 -29.86 -11.63 -4.81
N SER A 207 -30.02 -10.34 -5.08
CA SER A 207 -30.34 -9.36 -4.06
C SER A 207 -31.19 -8.21 -4.59
N VAL A 208 -31.87 -7.56 -3.66
CA VAL A 208 -32.62 -6.35 -3.88
C VAL A 208 -32.16 -5.33 -2.85
N ARG A 209 -31.85 -4.13 -3.31
CA ARG A 209 -31.53 -2.96 -2.50
C ARG A 209 -32.52 -1.85 -2.82
N TYR A 210 -33.18 -1.31 -1.81
CA TYR A 210 -34.05 -0.13 -1.93
C TYR A 210 -33.44 1.01 -1.13
N SER A 211 -33.02 2.07 -1.82
CA SER A 211 -32.35 3.23 -1.23
C SER A 211 -33.34 4.31 -0.82
N ILE A 212 -33.21 4.81 0.40
CA ILE A 212 -33.95 5.95 0.96
C ILE A 212 -32.93 7.08 1.23
N PRO A 213 -32.64 7.93 0.22
CA PRO A 213 -31.55 8.92 0.29
C PRO A 213 -31.70 9.93 1.42
N GLU A 214 -32.94 10.33 1.74
CA GLU A 214 -33.26 11.32 2.78
C GLU A 214 -32.78 10.88 4.17
N TRP A 215 -32.79 9.57 4.42
CA TRP A 215 -32.38 8.97 5.68
C TRP A 215 -30.99 8.35 5.61
N ARG A 216 -30.38 8.32 4.42
CA ARG A 216 -29.14 7.60 4.15
C ARG A 216 -29.23 6.11 4.54
N VAL A 217 -30.37 5.50 4.26
CA VAL A 217 -30.67 4.13 4.62
C VAL A 217 -30.98 3.33 3.36
N ASP A 218 -30.41 2.13 3.28
CA ASP A 218 -30.74 1.12 2.28
C ASP A 218 -31.43 -0.08 2.98
N LEU A 219 -32.55 -0.50 2.43
CA LEU A 219 -33.20 -1.77 2.81
C LEU A 219 -32.71 -2.87 1.87
N LEU A 220 -32.29 -4.00 2.45
CA LEU A 220 -31.63 -5.07 1.74
C LEU A 220 -32.41 -6.38 1.90
N ALA A 221 -32.55 -7.12 0.81
CA ALA A 221 -32.98 -8.51 0.81
C ALA A 221 -32.07 -9.31 -0.12
N ALA A 222 -31.70 -10.53 0.27
CA ALA A 222 -30.86 -11.41 -0.54
C ALA A 222 -31.36 -12.86 -0.47
N TYR A 223 -31.16 -13.58 -1.57
CA TYR A 223 -31.27 -15.03 -1.66
C TYR A 223 -29.88 -15.60 -1.95
N ASN A 224 -29.38 -16.47 -1.08
CA ASN A 224 -28.08 -17.12 -1.19
C ASN A 224 -28.24 -18.63 -1.40
N SER A 225 -27.61 -19.15 -2.43
CA SER A 225 -27.61 -20.60 -2.72
C SER A 225 -26.57 -21.41 -1.92
N ASP A 226 -25.71 -20.77 -1.14
CA ASP A 226 -24.86 -21.44 -0.14
C ASP A 226 -25.79 -22.09 0.93
N SER A 227 -25.70 -23.39 1.09
CA SER A 227 -26.48 -24.11 2.10
C SER A 227 -25.77 -24.21 3.44
N TYR A 228 -24.56 -23.65 3.52
CA TYR A 228 -23.68 -23.75 4.71
C TYR A 228 -23.56 -25.19 5.22
N ALA A 229 -23.44 -26.14 4.29
CA ALA A 229 -23.45 -27.57 4.58
C ALA A 229 -22.38 -27.95 5.60
N ARG A 230 -21.19 -27.35 5.49
CA ARG A 230 -20.08 -27.57 6.42
C ARG A 230 -20.38 -27.03 7.81
N GLU A 231 -20.84 -25.79 7.92
CA GLU A 231 -21.14 -25.13 9.19
C GLU A 231 -22.30 -25.87 9.93
N ARG A 232 -23.27 -26.39 9.19
CA ARG A 232 -24.32 -27.26 9.74
C ARG A 232 -23.76 -28.61 10.21
N ALA A 233 -22.89 -29.22 9.41
CA ALA A 233 -22.25 -30.49 9.80
C ALA A 233 -21.37 -30.37 11.05
N LEU A 234 -20.80 -29.18 11.27
CA LEU A 234 -20.01 -28.84 12.46
C LEU A 234 -20.89 -28.39 13.65
N GLY A 235 -22.23 -28.30 13.49
CA GLY A 235 -23.13 -27.84 14.53
C GLY A 235 -22.98 -26.35 14.90
N THR A 236 -22.33 -25.57 14.06
CA THR A 236 -22.20 -24.12 14.26
C THR A 236 -23.40 -23.34 13.74
N LEU A 237 -24.22 -23.99 12.94
CA LEU A 237 -25.45 -23.45 12.37
C LEU A 237 -26.57 -24.51 12.40
N ASP A 238 -27.68 -24.17 13.02
CA ASP A 238 -28.83 -25.11 13.14
C ASP A 238 -29.66 -25.15 11.86
N SER A 239 -29.80 -23.98 11.20
CA SER A 239 -30.56 -23.84 9.95
C SER A 239 -29.81 -22.93 8.97
N ALA A 240 -30.07 -23.08 7.68
CA ALA A 240 -29.54 -22.24 6.65
C ALA A 240 -30.64 -21.79 5.69
N ASP A 241 -31.56 -20.95 6.17
CA ASP A 241 -32.55 -20.31 5.30
C ASP A 241 -31.81 -19.52 4.20
N PRO A 242 -32.16 -19.66 2.93
CA PRO A 242 -31.53 -18.94 1.85
C PRO A 242 -31.84 -17.42 1.83
N LEU A 243 -32.90 -17.01 2.55
CA LEU A 243 -33.31 -15.60 2.59
C LEU A 243 -32.61 -14.84 3.72
N SER A 244 -32.16 -13.66 3.39
CA SER A 244 -31.52 -12.72 4.30
C SER A 244 -32.13 -11.33 4.12
N PHE A 245 -32.31 -10.59 5.23
CA PHE A 245 -32.83 -9.22 5.22
C PHE A 245 -31.96 -8.32 6.07
N GLY A 246 -31.80 -7.05 5.66
CA GLY A 246 -30.96 -6.13 6.40
C GLY A 246 -31.27 -4.68 6.15
N VAL A 247 -30.71 -3.85 7.03
CA VAL A 247 -30.72 -2.39 6.95
C VAL A 247 -29.28 -1.93 6.98
N GLU A 248 -28.91 -1.12 5.99
CA GLU A 248 -27.60 -0.48 5.89
C GLU A 248 -27.78 1.03 6.03
N TRP A 249 -27.05 1.62 6.96
CA TRP A 249 -27.05 3.05 7.23
C TRP A 249 -25.69 3.67 6.91
N GLU A 250 -25.70 4.70 6.09
CA GLU A 250 -24.51 5.52 5.83
C GLU A 250 -24.36 6.60 6.92
N ALA A 251 -23.56 6.28 7.94
CA ALA A 251 -23.36 7.15 9.10
C ALA A 251 -22.66 8.47 8.73
N THR A 252 -21.66 8.38 7.86
CA THR A 252 -20.98 9.52 7.20
C THR A 252 -20.62 9.10 5.78
N PRO A 253 -20.32 10.03 4.85
CA PRO A 253 -19.82 9.66 3.54
C PRO A 253 -18.66 8.67 3.64
N GLY A 254 -18.78 7.51 2.97
CA GLY A 254 -17.79 6.45 2.99
C GLY A 254 -17.81 5.51 4.20
N VAL A 255 -18.66 5.75 5.23
CA VAL A 255 -18.77 4.86 6.41
C VAL A 255 -20.18 4.29 6.52
N ARG A 256 -20.30 2.96 6.49
CA ARG A 256 -21.59 2.25 6.52
C ARG A 256 -21.64 1.23 7.66
N LEU A 257 -22.80 1.15 8.28
CA LEU A 257 -23.16 0.17 9.29
C LEU A 257 -24.34 -0.65 8.77
N THR A 258 -24.24 -1.97 8.81
CA THR A 258 -25.31 -2.87 8.39
C THR A 258 -25.67 -3.79 9.54
N ALA A 259 -26.96 -3.92 9.80
CA ALA A 259 -27.54 -4.96 10.65
C ALA A 259 -28.44 -5.83 9.77
N SER A 260 -28.28 -7.15 9.88
CA SER A 260 -29.02 -8.07 9.04
C SER A 260 -29.39 -9.37 9.77
N TRP A 261 -30.49 -9.95 9.34
CA TRP A 261 -30.97 -11.27 9.76
C TRP A 261 -30.67 -12.25 8.62
N GLN A 262 -29.87 -13.25 8.91
CA GLN A 262 -29.34 -14.19 7.90
C GLN A 262 -29.55 -15.64 8.36
N GLN A 263 -29.56 -16.58 7.42
CA GLN A 263 -29.66 -18.04 7.62
C GLN A 263 -30.81 -18.48 8.54
N GLY A 264 -31.87 -17.67 8.67
CA GLY A 264 -33.07 -17.96 9.42
C GLY A 264 -33.06 -17.54 10.89
N ASN A 265 -31.91 -17.51 11.58
CA ASN A 265 -31.82 -17.16 13.01
C ASN A 265 -30.58 -16.35 13.42
N ASN A 266 -29.76 -15.94 12.49
CA ASN A 266 -28.48 -15.28 12.79
C ASN A 266 -28.55 -13.76 12.61
N LEU A 267 -28.19 -13.02 13.65
CA LEU A 267 -27.95 -11.58 13.57
C LEU A 267 -26.51 -11.33 13.09
N ALA A 268 -26.37 -10.65 11.97
CA ALA A 268 -25.09 -10.22 11.46
C ALA A 268 -24.93 -8.70 11.57
N LEU A 269 -23.74 -8.27 11.95
CA LEU A 269 -23.34 -6.87 12.04
C LEU A 269 -22.14 -6.63 11.13
N LYS A 270 -22.22 -5.63 10.28
CA LYS A 270 -21.14 -5.23 9.38
C LYS A 270 -20.82 -3.75 9.54
N PHE A 271 -19.52 -3.45 9.55
CA PHE A 271 -18.95 -2.14 9.41
C PHE A 271 -18.14 -2.09 8.14
N SER A 272 -18.30 -1.06 7.32
CA SER A 272 -17.42 -0.80 6.18
C SER A 272 -17.03 0.68 6.13
N ALA A 273 -15.78 0.93 5.74
CA ALA A 273 -15.26 2.26 5.53
C ALA A 273 -14.49 2.30 4.21
N ALA A 274 -14.70 3.35 3.44
CA ALA A 274 -14.09 3.53 2.13
C ALA A 274 -13.49 4.93 1.99
N LEU A 275 -12.38 5.04 1.27
CA LEU A 275 -11.73 6.28 0.91
C LEU A 275 -11.22 6.22 -0.52
N ASP A 276 -11.12 7.35 -1.18
CA ASP A 276 -10.45 7.49 -2.47
C ASP A 276 -8.95 7.77 -2.24
N THR A 277 -8.09 6.87 -2.72
CA THR A 277 -6.63 7.02 -2.65
C THR A 277 -6.09 7.96 -3.73
N GLY A 278 -6.89 8.25 -4.76
CA GLY A 278 -6.54 9.12 -5.88
C GLY A 278 -6.82 10.60 -5.64
N VAL A 279 -7.39 10.97 -4.48
CA VAL A 279 -7.68 12.38 -4.14
C VAL A 279 -6.42 13.22 -4.26
N GLU A 280 -6.50 14.33 -4.95
CA GLU A 280 -5.38 15.27 -5.02
C GLU A 280 -5.01 15.81 -3.63
N SER A 281 -3.70 15.88 -3.37
CA SER A 281 -3.21 16.51 -2.14
C SER A 281 -3.59 17.99 -2.16
N PRO A 282 -4.29 18.50 -1.13
CA PRO A 282 -4.63 19.91 -1.08
C PRO A 282 -3.36 20.75 -0.99
N ARG A 283 -3.30 21.85 -1.74
CA ARG A 283 -2.23 22.82 -1.57
C ARG A 283 -2.33 23.45 -0.20
N LYS A 284 -1.26 23.39 0.56
CA LYS A 284 -1.18 23.93 1.90
C LYS A 284 -0.26 25.14 1.92
N PRO A 285 -0.49 26.10 2.83
CA PRO A 285 0.45 27.19 3.00
C PRO A 285 1.84 26.64 3.39
N PRO A 286 2.92 27.36 3.05
CA PRO A 286 4.26 26.99 3.44
C PRO A 286 4.36 26.82 4.96
N ASN A 287 5.23 25.92 5.44
CA ASN A 287 5.38 25.61 6.86
C ASN A 287 5.97 26.76 7.71
N GLY A 288 6.50 27.82 7.10
CA GLY A 288 7.13 28.94 7.78
C GLY A 288 6.48 30.29 7.45
N PHE A 289 6.67 31.27 8.32
CA PHE A 289 6.34 32.66 8.03
C PHE A 289 7.40 33.23 7.08
N GLY A 290 7.12 33.26 5.80
CA GLY A 290 7.98 33.89 4.81
C GLY A 290 7.15 34.51 3.72
N ALA A 291 7.63 35.52 3.07
CA ALA A 291 7.25 36.24 1.85
C ALA A 291 5.76 36.43 1.45
N TRP A 292 4.81 35.72 2.04
CA TRP A 292 3.38 35.83 1.73
C TRP A 292 2.69 37.09 2.30
N GLY A 293 3.35 37.81 3.20
CA GLY A 293 2.77 39.01 3.82
C GLY A 293 3.67 40.22 3.83
N ASN A 294 4.92 40.12 3.35
CA ASN A 294 5.81 41.26 3.27
C ASN A 294 5.69 41.92 1.87
N PRO A 295 5.59 43.25 1.80
CA PRO A 295 5.67 43.95 0.53
C PRO A 295 6.96 43.59 -0.18
N ALA A 296 6.93 43.50 -1.51
CA ALA A 296 8.07 43.24 -2.33
C ALA A 296 9.24 44.12 -1.91
N PRO A 297 10.46 43.57 -1.75
CA PRO A 297 11.62 44.39 -1.43
C PRO A 297 11.75 45.49 -2.51
N PRO A 298 12.19 46.70 -2.12
CA PRO A 298 12.34 47.76 -3.09
C PRO A 298 13.25 47.30 -4.23
N ARG A 299 12.74 47.40 -5.45
CA ARG A 299 13.33 46.88 -6.72
C ARG A 299 14.70 47.42 -7.10
N ASN A 300 15.37 48.22 -6.25
CA ASN A 300 16.73 48.72 -6.37
C ASN A 300 17.71 47.85 -5.60
N LEU A 301 17.74 46.53 -5.87
CA LEU A 301 18.88 45.71 -5.45
C LEU A 301 20.04 45.92 -6.41
N ALA A 302 20.74 47.05 -6.24
CA ALA A 302 21.95 47.39 -6.96
C ALA A 302 23.17 46.48 -6.61
N ASN A 303 22.97 45.47 -5.76
CA ASN A 303 23.95 44.44 -5.42
C ASN A 303 23.30 43.05 -5.59
N GLU A 304 23.44 42.48 -6.77
CA GLU A 304 22.89 41.18 -7.20
C GLU A 304 23.28 40.01 -6.29
N THR A 305 24.37 40.10 -5.54
CA THR A 305 24.88 39.03 -4.67
C THR A 305 24.17 38.89 -3.31
N ARG A 306 23.33 39.82 -2.88
CA ARG A 306 22.70 39.77 -1.55
C ARG A 306 21.31 39.17 -1.51
N TRP A 307 20.67 38.98 -2.65
CA TRP A 307 19.31 38.46 -2.68
C TRP A 307 19.24 36.93 -2.43
N PHE A 308 20.23 36.18 -2.94
CA PHE A 308 20.23 34.71 -2.81
C PHE A 308 20.28 34.21 -1.36
N PRO A 309 21.15 34.74 -0.46
CA PRO A 309 21.12 34.29 0.95
C PRO A 309 19.78 34.52 1.65
N ARG A 310 19.06 35.60 1.31
CA ARG A 310 17.72 35.86 1.84
C ARG A 310 16.69 34.88 1.30
N MET A 311 16.69 34.70 -0.04
CA MET A 311 15.84 33.69 -0.71
C MET A 311 16.09 32.30 -0.14
N ALA A 312 17.36 31.92 0.09
CA ALA A 312 17.71 30.63 0.66
C ALA A 312 17.20 30.47 2.10
N GLY A 313 17.22 31.54 2.90
CA GLY A 313 16.64 31.54 4.25
C GLY A 313 15.12 31.33 4.25
N ASP A 314 14.40 32.03 3.38
CA ASP A 314 12.94 31.88 3.25
C ASP A 314 12.55 30.53 2.64
N ALA A 315 13.35 30.01 1.71
CA ALA A 315 13.16 28.67 1.18
C ALA A 315 13.29 27.61 2.28
N GLU A 316 14.33 27.70 3.11
CA GLU A 316 14.55 26.79 4.24
C GLU A 316 13.42 26.87 5.25
N ALA A 317 12.97 28.08 5.63
CA ALA A 317 11.85 28.28 6.52
C ALA A 317 10.55 27.68 5.97
N SER A 318 10.42 27.61 4.64
CA SER A 318 9.25 27.00 3.97
C SER A 318 9.40 25.52 3.62
N GLY A 319 10.52 24.89 3.99
CA GLY A 319 10.73 23.45 3.80
C GLY A 319 11.46 23.07 2.51
N VAL A 320 12.15 24.01 1.87
CA VAL A 320 13.01 23.75 0.71
C VAL A 320 14.42 24.24 1.00
N LEU A 321 15.40 23.38 0.86
CA LEU A 321 16.80 23.73 1.09
C LEU A 321 17.49 24.05 -0.23
N LEU A 322 17.82 25.32 -0.48
CA LEU A 322 18.62 25.73 -1.64
C LEU A 322 20.11 25.50 -1.34
N ARG A 323 20.76 24.65 -2.12
CA ARG A 323 22.15 24.20 -1.91
C ARG A 323 23.18 25.00 -2.71
N ALA A 324 22.81 25.37 -3.92
CA ALA A 324 23.70 26.12 -4.80
C ALA A 324 22.91 26.98 -5.77
N MET A 325 23.52 28.09 -6.17
CA MET A 325 23.03 28.98 -7.21
C MET A 325 24.15 29.27 -8.21
N LYS A 326 23.80 29.32 -9.48
CA LYS A 326 24.62 29.89 -10.53
C LYS A 326 23.75 30.80 -11.39
N TYR A 327 24.14 32.05 -11.52
CA TYR A 327 23.54 33.03 -12.42
C TYR A 327 24.61 33.55 -13.36
N GLU A 328 24.34 33.51 -14.64
CA GLU A 328 25.23 33.99 -15.71
C GLU A 328 24.48 35.05 -16.53
N ASP A 329 25.24 35.84 -17.32
CA ASP A 329 24.70 36.91 -18.15
C ASP A 329 23.79 36.42 -19.30
N ASP A 330 23.63 35.10 -19.42
CA ASP A 330 22.69 34.43 -20.35
C ASP A 330 21.23 34.51 -19.92
N GLY A 331 20.93 35.11 -18.76
CA GLY A 331 19.57 35.20 -18.21
C GLY A 331 19.02 33.89 -17.66
N ILE A 332 19.86 32.86 -17.47
CA ILE A 332 19.50 31.58 -16.92
C ILE A 332 19.94 31.50 -15.46
N LEU A 333 18.96 31.29 -14.57
CA LEU A 333 19.21 31.03 -13.15
C LEU A 333 19.22 29.54 -12.91
N ARG A 334 20.33 28.98 -12.48
CA ARG A 334 20.50 27.57 -12.11
C ARG A 334 20.52 27.44 -10.61
N LEU A 335 19.54 26.66 -10.07
CA LEU A 335 19.41 26.39 -8.64
C LEU A 335 19.51 24.88 -8.40
N ARG A 336 20.20 24.51 -7.33
CA ARG A 336 20.19 23.15 -6.78
C ARG A 336 19.43 23.15 -5.46
N TYR A 337 18.45 22.24 -5.31
CA TYR A 337 17.58 22.22 -4.14
C TYR A 337 17.35 20.82 -3.59
N SER A 338 16.95 20.74 -2.33
CA SER A 338 16.41 19.54 -1.70
C SER A 338 15.03 19.85 -1.14
N ASN A 339 14.06 19.03 -1.50
CA ASN A 339 12.71 19.09 -0.95
C ASN A 339 12.68 18.40 0.42
N MET A 340 12.45 19.16 1.49
CA MET A 340 12.46 18.68 2.86
C MET A 340 11.05 18.43 3.42
N ALA A 341 10.01 19.09 2.90
CA ALA A 341 8.69 19.10 3.50
C ALA A 341 7.57 18.64 2.58
N TYR A 342 7.64 18.90 1.29
CA TYR A 342 6.50 18.69 0.39
C TYR A 342 6.39 17.25 -0.08
N GLN A 343 5.21 16.64 0.06
CA GLN A 343 4.95 15.29 -0.42
C GLN A 343 5.00 15.24 -1.95
N VAL A 344 4.45 16.24 -2.62
CA VAL A 344 4.47 16.41 -4.08
C VAL A 344 5.68 17.28 -4.45
N GLU A 345 6.55 16.78 -5.32
CA GLU A 345 7.78 17.50 -5.72
C GLU A 345 7.45 18.82 -6.43
N ALA A 346 6.36 18.84 -7.22
CA ALA A 346 5.90 20.04 -7.91
C ALA A 346 5.56 21.20 -6.96
N ASP A 347 5.05 20.92 -5.75
CA ASP A 347 4.75 21.97 -4.76
C ASP A 347 6.03 22.60 -4.20
N ALA A 348 7.12 21.84 -4.09
CA ALA A 348 8.43 22.40 -3.74
C ALA A 348 9.00 23.27 -4.86
N ILE A 349 8.81 22.87 -6.12
CA ILE A 349 9.21 23.64 -7.30
C ILE A 349 8.40 24.94 -7.37
N ASP A 350 7.09 24.87 -7.21
CA ASP A 350 6.19 26.04 -7.16
C ASP A 350 6.65 27.03 -6.09
N ARG A 351 6.97 26.54 -4.90
CA ARG A 351 7.51 27.38 -3.82
C ARG A 351 8.82 28.08 -4.20
N ILE A 352 9.72 27.37 -4.89
CA ILE A 352 10.96 28.00 -5.39
C ILE A 352 10.64 29.06 -6.42
N MET A 353 9.73 28.80 -7.35
CA MET A 353 9.35 29.76 -8.40
C MET A 353 8.75 31.03 -7.83
N HIS A 354 7.88 30.93 -6.79
CA HIS A 354 7.40 32.11 -6.07
C HIS A 354 8.52 32.93 -5.43
N LEU A 355 9.52 32.26 -4.84
CA LEU A 355 10.68 32.95 -4.27
C LEU A 355 11.58 33.57 -5.34
N VAL A 356 11.73 32.92 -6.51
CA VAL A 356 12.41 33.47 -7.66
C VAL A 356 11.71 34.72 -8.16
N ASP A 357 10.39 34.72 -8.28
CA ASP A 357 9.61 35.87 -8.71
C ASP A 357 9.71 37.07 -7.77
N PHE A 358 9.86 36.75 -6.47
CA PHE A 358 10.01 37.77 -5.44
C PHE A 358 11.41 38.34 -5.37
N TYR A 359 12.47 37.54 -5.45
CA TYR A 359 13.86 37.92 -5.18
C TYR A 359 14.73 38.13 -6.42
N ALA A 360 14.51 37.31 -7.49
CA ALA A 360 15.43 37.30 -8.62
C ALA A 360 15.30 38.51 -9.53
N PRO A 361 16.41 38.96 -10.16
CA PRO A 361 16.41 40.04 -11.14
C PRO A 361 15.44 39.78 -12.30
N ARG A 362 14.89 40.84 -12.89
CA ARG A 362 13.99 40.74 -14.06
C ARG A 362 14.69 40.19 -15.31
N SER A 363 16.01 40.23 -15.38
CA SER A 363 16.80 39.68 -16.48
C SER A 363 16.76 38.15 -16.52
N VAL A 364 16.34 37.49 -15.42
CA VAL A 364 16.15 36.03 -15.40
C VAL A 364 14.89 35.65 -16.17
N HIS A 365 15.05 35.02 -17.33
CA HIS A 365 13.97 34.55 -18.19
C HIS A 365 13.81 33.03 -18.17
N THR A 366 14.78 32.27 -17.64
CA THR A 366 14.73 30.82 -17.53
C THR A 366 15.30 30.39 -16.17
N VAL A 367 14.61 29.47 -15.53
CA VAL A 367 15.06 28.88 -14.25
C VAL A 367 15.28 27.37 -14.46
N GLU A 368 16.48 26.90 -14.15
CA GLU A 368 16.85 25.48 -14.15
C GLU A 368 16.95 25.00 -12.69
N LEU A 369 16.03 24.12 -12.29
CA LEU A 369 15.92 23.58 -10.94
C LEU A 369 16.43 22.15 -10.92
N THR A 370 17.62 21.92 -10.36
CA THR A 370 18.15 20.57 -10.15
C THR A 370 17.76 20.07 -8.76
N GLY A 371 16.93 19.07 -8.72
CA GLY A 371 16.44 18.47 -7.47
C GLY A 371 17.33 17.35 -6.97
N ASP A 372 17.54 17.33 -5.65
CA ASP A 372 18.29 16.30 -4.95
C ASP A 372 17.37 15.30 -4.27
N SER A 373 17.72 14.01 -4.34
CA SER A 373 17.25 12.98 -3.43
C SER A 373 18.45 12.30 -2.78
N LEU A 374 18.40 12.05 -1.48
CA LEU A 374 19.54 11.50 -0.70
C LEU A 374 20.85 12.31 -0.88
N ASN A 375 20.75 13.62 -1.06
CA ASN A 375 21.84 14.54 -1.36
C ASN A 375 22.50 14.32 -2.74
N LEU A 376 21.88 13.56 -3.63
CA LEU A 376 22.33 13.29 -5.01
C LEU A 376 21.41 13.98 -6.01
N PRO A 377 21.95 14.66 -7.03
CA PRO A 377 21.14 15.27 -8.08
C PRO A 377 20.45 14.19 -8.93
N THR A 378 19.13 14.29 -9.08
CA THR A 378 18.30 13.26 -9.71
C THR A 378 17.61 13.68 -11.00
N HIS A 379 17.29 14.96 -11.14
CA HIS A 379 16.56 15.52 -12.28
C HIS A 379 16.83 17.02 -12.40
N THR A 380 16.50 17.61 -13.53
CA THR A 380 16.43 19.06 -13.72
C THR A 380 15.11 19.43 -14.38
N VAL A 381 14.41 20.38 -13.78
CA VAL A 381 13.24 21.01 -14.36
C VAL A 381 13.62 22.37 -14.87
N ARG A 382 13.38 22.64 -16.15
CA ARG A 382 13.59 23.93 -16.77
C ARG A 382 12.26 24.63 -16.98
N ILE A 383 12.12 25.83 -16.44
CA ILE A 383 10.91 26.64 -16.51
C ILE A 383 11.24 27.95 -17.19
N ALA A 384 10.61 28.23 -18.33
CA ALA A 384 10.66 29.54 -18.96
C ALA A 384 9.75 30.50 -18.19
N ARG A 385 10.33 31.59 -17.68
CA ARG A 385 9.61 32.64 -16.96
C ARG A 385 9.02 33.62 -17.98
N PRO A 386 7.70 33.86 -18.01
CA PRO A 386 7.13 34.85 -18.91
C PRO A 386 7.60 36.25 -18.51
N LEU A 387 8.51 36.78 -19.28
CA LEU A 387 9.01 38.17 -19.16
C LEU A 387 8.16 39.09 -20.01
N GLY A 388 7.14 39.68 -19.48
CA GLY A 388 6.48 40.76 -20.16
C GLY A 388 4.98 40.84 -19.95
N GLN A 389 4.61 42.01 -19.51
CA GLN A 389 3.29 42.65 -19.62
C GLN A 389 2.09 41.74 -19.32
N ARG A 390 1.60 41.79 -18.09
CA ARG A 390 0.18 41.61 -17.78
C ARG A 390 -0.69 42.67 -18.50
N GLU A 391 -0.43 42.89 -19.77
CA GLU A 391 -1.33 43.65 -20.64
C GLU A 391 -1.96 42.64 -21.60
N LEU A 392 -3.26 42.50 -21.43
CA LEU A 392 -4.16 41.76 -22.30
C LEU A 392 -4.12 40.21 -22.20
N GLY A 393 -4.80 39.65 -21.21
CA GLY A 393 -5.70 38.51 -21.39
C GLY A 393 -5.18 37.14 -21.87
N GLU A 394 -3.93 37.01 -22.27
CA GLU A 394 -3.35 35.74 -22.64
C GLU A 394 -2.40 35.26 -21.52
N VAL A 395 -2.88 34.29 -20.76
CA VAL A 395 -2.05 33.52 -19.84
C VAL A 395 -1.18 32.60 -20.68
N LEU A 396 0.05 33.03 -20.99
CA LEU A 396 1.05 32.15 -21.59
C LEU A 396 1.47 31.15 -20.53
N SER A 397 1.00 29.91 -20.64
CA SER A 397 1.46 28.82 -19.77
C SER A 397 2.99 28.71 -19.88
N PRO A 398 3.72 28.64 -18.77
CA PRO A 398 5.17 28.51 -18.82
C PRO A 398 5.56 27.19 -19.50
N THR A 399 6.56 27.25 -20.37
CA THR A 399 7.10 26.03 -20.99
C THR A 399 7.95 25.29 -19.96
N ILE A 400 7.55 24.09 -19.63
CA ILE A 400 8.23 23.23 -18.66
C ILE A 400 8.87 22.07 -19.42
N SER A 401 10.18 21.82 -19.19
CA SER A 401 10.86 20.61 -19.64
C SER A 401 11.54 19.91 -18.48
N ILE A 402 11.57 18.59 -18.53
CA ILE A 402 12.16 17.72 -17.50
C ILE A 402 13.30 16.95 -18.14
N ASP A 403 14.50 17.17 -17.63
CA ASP A 403 15.74 16.63 -18.16
C ASP A 403 16.54 15.84 -17.11
N ARG A 404 17.62 15.22 -17.56
CA ARG A 404 18.65 14.65 -16.70
C ARG A 404 19.23 15.72 -15.78
N PRO A 405 19.76 15.33 -14.61
CA PRO A 405 20.35 16.29 -13.68
C PRO A 405 21.52 17.05 -14.33
N VAL A 406 21.43 18.36 -14.29
CA VAL A 406 22.51 19.27 -14.71
C VAL A 406 23.44 19.50 -13.54
N GLU A 407 24.73 19.23 -13.74
CA GLU A 407 25.74 19.49 -12.72
C GLU A 407 26.13 20.95 -12.73
N ILE A 408 25.97 21.62 -11.60
CA ILE A 408 26.46 23.00 -11.42
C ILE A 408 27.94 22.92 -11.05
N LYS A 409 28.83 22.93 -12.05
CA LYS A 409 30.29 22.72 -11.87
C LYS A 409 31.01 23.85 -11.13
N SER A 410 30.51 25.06 -11.25
CA SER A 410 31.11 26.23 -10.61
C SER A 410 29.98 27.16 -10.17
N PRO A 411 29.34 26.86 -9.01
CA PRO A 411 28.31 27.75 -8.51
C PRO A 411 28.90 29.08 -8.12
N SER A 412 28.26 30.19 -8.53
CA SER A 412 28.67 31.54 -8.15
C SER A 412 28.48 31.76 -6.65
N GLU A 413 27.52 31.06 -6.06
CA GLU A 413 27.32 31.02 -4.62
C GLU A 413 26.95 29.61 -4.17
N THR A 414 27.61 29.12 -3.13
CA THR A 414 27.24 27.92 -2.40
C THR A 414 26.94 28.33 -0.97
N ARG A 415 25.82 27.81 -0.44
CA ARG A 415 25.61 27.92 0.98
C ARG A 415 26.59 26.97 1.68
N GLY A 416 27.56 27.56 2.40
CA GLY A 416 28.53 26.79 3.16
C GLY A 416 27.84 26.01 4.26
N PHE A 417 27.61 24.70 4.03
CA PHE A 417 27.18 23.80 5.08
C PHE A 417 28.34 23.55 6.05
N ARG A 418 28.05 23.74 7.34
CA ARG A 418 28.96 23.25 8.36
C ARG A 418 28.71 21.74 8.51
N TYR A 419 29.72 20.95 8.32
CA TYR A 419 29.70 19.52 8.57
C TYR A 419 30.38 19.21 9.90
N PRO A 420 29.92 18.22 10.69
CA PRO A 420 28.71 17.44 10.44
C PRO A 420 27.43 18.25 10.63
N ASN A 421 26.45 18.00 9.77
CA ASN A 421 25.08 18.53 9.91
C ASN A 421 24.19 17.41 10.46
N GLY A 422 23.60 17.61 11.62
CA GLY A 422 22.81 16.59 12.28
C GLY A 422 21.37 17.04 12.53
N VAL A 423 20.46 16.10 12.43
CA VAL A 423 19.04 16.26 12.79
C VAL A 423 18.66 15.17 13.76
N VAL A 424 17.98 15.56 14.84
CA VAL A 424 17.38 14.61 15.79
C VAL A 424 15.89 14.90 15.90
N GLY A 425 15.11 13.83 16.06
CA GLY A 425 13.66 13.92 16.19
C GLY A 425 13.16 12.87 17.17
N ALA A 426 12.05 13.19 17.80
CA ALA A 426 11.31 12.24 18.63
C ALA A 426 9.83 12.29 18.25
N GLY A 427 9.16 11.16 18.31
CA GLY A 427 7.74 11.05 17.98
C GLY A 427 7.11 9.79 18.56
N LEU A 428 5.80 9.72 18.44
CA LEU A 428 5.08 8.47 18.71
C LEU A 428 4.92 7.69 17.42
N THR A 429 5.14 6.39 17.49
CA THR A 429 4.92 5.46 16.39
C THR A 429 4.02 4.31 16.85
N ALA A 430 3.23 3.78 15.91
CA ALA A 430 2.44 2.60 16.13
C ALA A 430 2.87 1.53 15.13
N ARG A 431 3.17 0.33 15.63
CA ARG A 431 3.41 -0.87 14.85
C ARG A 431 2.18 -1.75 14.94
N THR A 432 1.69 -2.23 13.81
CA THR A 432 0.58 -3.17 13.76
C THR A 432 1.06 -4.53 13.24
N TYR A 433 0.49 -5.58 13.78
CA TYR A 433 0.65 -6.94 13.30
C TYR A 433 -0.75 -7.47 12.99
N LEU A 434 -1.00 -7.69 11.69
CA LEU A 434 -2.31 -8.03 11.16
C LEU A 434 -2.37 -9.52 10.86
N PHE A 435 -3.57 -10.10 11.05
CA PHE A 435 -3.89 -11.47 10.66
C PHE A 435 -3.02 -12.54 11.33
N ASP A 436 -2.57 -12.27 12.58
CA ASP A 436 -2.02 -13.33 13.42
C ASP A 436 -3.03 -14.47 13.57
N PRO A 437 -2.57 -15.73 13.58
CA PRO A 437 -3.48 -16.87 13.72
C PRO A 437 -4.37 -16.83 14.96
N ASP A 438 -3.96 -16.25 16.06
CA ASP A 438 -4.75 -16.21 17.30
C ASP A 438 -5.45 -14.87 17.52
N PHE A 439 -4.91 -13.78 16.94
CA PHE A 439 -5.43 -12.43 17.11
C PHE A 439 -5.40 -11.67 15.77
N PRO A 440 -6.55 -11.33 15.19
CA PRO A 440 -6.62 -10.67 13.89
C PRO A 440 -5.90 -9.31 13.85
N PHE A 441 -5.74 -8.69 15.03
CA PHE A 441 -5.10 -7.38 15.16
C PHE A 441 -4.32 -7.29 16.47
N LEU A 442 -3.03 -7.03 16.37
CA LEU A 442 -2.16 -6.70 17.50
C LEU A 442 -1.40 -5.41 17.21
N TYR A 443 -1.08 -4.66 18.25
CA TYR A 443 -0.36 -3.40 18.11
C TYR A 443 0.66 -3.17 19.20
N GLN A 444 1.63 -2.32 18.87
CA GLN A 444 2.57 -1.72 19.80
C GLN A 444 2.57 -0.20 19.60
N ILE A 445 2.48 0.57 20.67
CA ILE A 445 2.69 2.02 20.70
C ILE A 445 4.06 2.27 21.31
N SER A 446 4.88 3.05 20.65
CA SER A 446 6.25 3.33 21.09
C SER A 446 6.60 4.79 20.92
N ALA A 447 7.52 5.26 21.77
CA ALA A 447 8.29 6.46 21.48
C ALA A 447 9.44 6.07 20.55
N GLU A 448 9.60 6.82 19.48
CA GLU A 448 10.65 6.63 18.49
C GLU A 448 11.59 7.84 18.51
N PHE A 449 12.89 7.57 18.60
CA PHE A 449 13.95 8.56 18.54
C PHE A 449 14.75 8.32 17.26
N ARG A 450 14.83 9.33 16.41
CA ARG A 450 15.57 9.28 15.14
C ARG A 450 16.70 10.27 15.19
N GLY A 451 17.85 9.84 14.67
CA GLY A 451 18.99 10.71 14.45
C GLY A 451 19.55 10.48 13.05
N ALA A 452 19.94 11.55 12.39
CA ALA A 452 20.69 11.47 11.15
C ALA A 452 21.79 12.53 11.17
N ALA A 453 22.97 12.18 10.67
CA ALA A 453 24.10 13.09 10.51
C ALA A 453 24.66 12.99 9.10
N ASP A 454 24.91 14.14 8.47
CA ASP A 454 25.59 14.28 7.20
C ASP A 454 27.02 14.78 7.47
N PHE A 455 28.01 14.00 7.09
CA PHE A 455 29.44 14.31 7.26
C PHE A 455 30.06 14.97 6.02
N GLY A 456 29.26 15.20 4.99
CA GLY A 456 29.75 15.69 3.69
C GLY A 456 30.28 14.58 2.78
N ASN A 457 30.51 14.95 1.53
CA ASN A 457 31.04 14.05 0.49
C ASN A 457 30.25 12.72 0.36
N GLY A 458 28.94 12.76 0.65
CA GLY A 458 28.04 11.59 0.56
C GLY A 458 28.14 10.63 1.74
N TRP A 459 28.90 10.92 2.79
CA TRP A 459 28.90 10.18 4.03
C TRP A 459 27.77 10.61 4.94
N GLY A 460 27.08 9.66 5.51
CA GLY A 460 26.00 9.91 6.47
C GLY A 460 25.85 8.78 7.47
N MET A 461 25.23 9.07 8.60
CA MET A 461 24.84 8.10 9.61
C MET A 461 23.38 8.29 9.94
N GLU A 462 22.66 7.19 10.05
CA GLU A 462 21.23 7.17 10.39
C GLU A 462 21.00 6.20 11.54
N GLY A 463 20.19 6.61 12.52
CA GLY A 463 19.86 5.76 13.67
C GLY A 463 18.41 5.92 14.10
N THR A 464 17.82 4.84 14.59
CA THR A 464 16.48 4.80 15.16
C THR A 464 16.48 3.93 16.40
N TRP A 465 16.01 4.49 17.51
CA TRP A 465 15.73 3.78 18.76
C TRP A 465 14.22 3.75 18.98
N ILE A 466 13.71 2.59 19.35
CA ILE A 466 12.30 2.37 19.69
C ILE A 466 12.20 2.10 21.20
N GLN A 467 11.38 2.86 21.88
CA GLN A 467 11.01 2.64 23.28
C GLN A 467 9.55 2.24 23.37
N SER A 468 9.27 0.99 23.67
CA SER A 468 7.90 0.50 23.83
C SER A 468 7.20 1.16 25.01
N LEU A 469 6.02 1.72 24.76
CA LEU A 469 5.13 2.28 25.78
C LEU A 469 4.00 1.31 26.12
N LYS A 470 3.45 0.64 25.10
CA LYS A 470 2.40 -0.36 25.23
C LYS A 470 2.49 -1.38 24.10
N SER A 471 2.54 -2.65 24.43
CA SER A 471 2.60 -3.74 23.45
C SER A 471 1.59 -4.83 23.76
N GLN A 472 0.94 -5.35 22.72
CA GLN A 472 0.10 -6.54 22.77
C GLN A 472 0.83 -7.79 22.25
N PHE A 473 2.07 -7.65 21.77
CA PHE A 473 2.81 -8.74 21.14
C PHE A 473 3.17 -9.88 22.11
N GLY A 474 3.16 -9.64 23.43
CA GLY A 474 3.26 -10.70 24.44
C GLY A 474 2.17 -11.78 24.35
N ARG A 475 1.07 -11.49 23.63
CA ARG A 475 -0.04 -12.43 23.40
C ARG A 475 0.24 -13.45 22.29
N ILE A 476 1.25 -13.22 21.45
CA ILE A 476 1.65 -14.17 20.40
C ILE A 476 2.30 -15.37 21.08
N THR A 477 1.69 -16.55 20.94
CA THR A 477 2.13 -17.77 21.60
C THR A 477 2.76 -18.78 20.66
N ARG A 478 2.45 -18.70 19.37
CA ARG A 478 2.92 -19.69 18.39
C ARG A 478 4.35 -19.45 17.98
N ASP A 479 5.17 -20.50 18.04
CA ASP A 479 6.48 -20.54 17.41
C ASP A 479 6.34 -20.89 15.92
N GLY A 480 7.25 -20.40 15.10
CA GLY A 480 7.30 -20.74 13.69
C GLY A 480 7.64 -22.21 13.48
N SER A 481 6.86 -22.90 12.65
CA SER A 481 7.08 -24.30 12.26
C SER A 481 7.80 -24.41 10.90
N SER A 482 8.82 -23.58 10.66
CA SER A 482 9.55 -23.60 9.39
C SER A 482 10.57 -24.73 9.37
N GLN A 483 10.70 -25.40 8.21
CA GLN A 483 11.77 -26.34 7.93
C GLN A 483 13.05 -25.63 7.45
N LEU A 484 12.95 -24.35 7.07
CA LEU A 484 14.07 -23.51 6.68
C LEU A 484 14.72 -22.87 7.92
N SER A 485 15.92 -22.32 7.73
CA SER A 485 16.54 -21.50 8.76
C SER A 485 15.60 -20.37 9.17
N PRO A 486 15.36 -20.13 10.48
CA PRO A 486 14.43 -19.13 10.95
C PRO A 486 14.97 -17.72 10.72
N VAL A 487 14.68 -17.15 9.56
CA VAL A 487 15.11 -15.80 9.17
C VAL A 487 14.03 -14.73 9.42
N ARG A 488 12.75 -15.14 9.53
CA ARG A 488 11.61 -14.29 9.86
C ARG A 488 10.60 -14.93 10.83
N THR A 489 10.56 -16.23 10.95
CA THR A 489 9.64 -16.92 11.87
C THR A 489 9.97 -16.64 13.33
N ASP A 490 11.21 -16.29 13.66
CA ASP A 490 11.65 -15.83 15.00
C ASP A 490 11.18 -14.40 15.35
N LEU A 491 10.48 -13.71 14.45
CA LEU A 491 10.02 -12.32 14.66
C LEU A 491 9.29 -12.14 16.00
N ARG A 492 8.53 -13.15 16.44
CA ARG A 492 7.86 -13.13 17.76
C ARG A 492 8.84 -12.77 18.89
N ARG A 493 10.00 -13.39 18.93
CA ARG A 493 10.99 -13.15 19.98
C ARG A 493 11.54 -11.73 19.94
N TYR A 494 11.82 -11.19 18.75
CA TYR A 494 12.22 -9.79 18.59
C TYR A 494 11.14 -8.80 19.01
N LEU A 495 9.86 -9.14 18.82
CA LEU A 495 8.73 -8.31 19.26
C LEU A 495 8.51 -8.35 20.77
N GLN A 496 8.86 -9.46 21.44
CA GLN A 496 8.67 -9.67 22.88
C GLN A 496 9.90 -9.26 23.69
N GLU A 497 11.06 -9.87 23.42
CA GLU A 497 12.30 -9.63 24.14
C GLU A 497 12.93 -8.28 23.74
N GLY A 498 12.84 -7.91 22.46
CA GLY A 498 13.33 -6.65 21.90
C GLY A 498 12.22 -5.59 21.69
N ALA A 499 11.21 -5.54 22.56
CA ALA A 499 10.14 -4.55 22.48
C ALA A 499 10.67 -3.11 22.48
N SER A 500 11.79 -2.87 23.16
CA SER A 500 12.58 -1.63 23.12
C SER A 500 13.99 -1.97 22.63
N GLY A 501 14.61 -1.10 21.82
CA GLY A 501 15.97 -1.34 21.31
C GLY A 501 16.30 -0.52 20.08
N ILE A 502 17.47 -0.79 19.52
CA ILE A 502 17.95 -0.17 18.28
C ILE A 502 17.24 -0.84 17.11
N ASP A 503 16.41 -0.08 16.40
CA ASP A 503 15.77 -0.58 15.19
C ASP A 503 16.72 -0.52 13.99
N ARG A 504 17.47 0.57 13.88
CA ARG A 504 18.50 0.76 12.84
C ARG A 504 19.63 1.64 13.35
N LEU A 505 20.87 1.36 12.94
CA LEU A 505 22.04 2.22 13.13
C LEU A 505 23.05 1.95 12.03
N VAL A 506 23.12 2.82 11.03
CA VAL A 506 23.84 2.57 9.76
C VAL A 506 24.74 3.75 9.42
N LEU A 507 26.01 3.45 9.13
CA LEU A 507 26.89 4.35 8.40
C LEU A 507 26.71 4.09 6.90
N VAL A 508 26.51 5.15 6.11
CA VAL A 508 26.26 5.05 4.67
C VAL A 508 27.15 6.00 3.89
N LYS A 509 27.62 5.53 2.73
CA LYS A 509 28.29 6.33 1.72
C LYS A 509 27.47 6.29 0.44
N ARG A 510 27.02 7.43 -0.04
CA ARG A 510 26.25 7.57 -1.28
C ARG A 510 27.03 8.38 -2.29
N GLY A 511 26.85 8.07 -3.58
CA GLY A 511 27.52 8.80 -4.64
C GLY A 511 26.92 8.50 -6.00
N LYS A 512 27.55 9.11 -7.01
CA LYS A 512 27.17 9.02 -8.41
C LYS A 512 28.41 8.82 -9.27
N ILE A 513 28.31 7.94 -10.25
CA ILE A 513 29.34 7.69 -11.26
C ILE A 513 28.80 8.13 -12.60
N GLY A 514 29.41 9.13 -13.20
CA GLY A 514 28.89 9.75 -14.42
C GLY A 514 27.51 10.40 -14.20
N ARG A 515 26.62 10.35 -15.19
CA ARG A 515 25.33 11.06 -15.15
C ARG A 515 24.17 10.23 -14.60
N ASP A 516 24.20 8.92 -14.76
CA ASP A 516 23.01 8.08 -14.61
C ASP A 516 23.20 6.88 -13.67
N LEU A 517 24.43 6.63 -13.17
CA LEU A 517 24.73 5.54 -12.25
C LEU A 517 24.90 6.05 -10.82
N TYR A 518 24.02 5.63 -9.96
CA TYR A 518 24.00 5.93 -8.53
C TYR A 518 24.51 4.73 -7.74
N TYR A 519 25.15 4.98 -6.60
CA TYR A 519 25.58 3.92 -5.70
C TYR A 519 25.40 4.30 -4.24
N GLN A 520 25.24 3.29 -3.41
CA GLN A 520 25.41 3.40 -1.96
C GLN A 520 26.13 2.17 -1.42
N THR A 521 26.96 2.40 -0.39
CA THR A 521 27.55 1.35 0.44
C THR A 521 27.23 1.66 1.89
N PHE A 522 27.02 0.64 2.70
CA PHE A 522 26.55 0.82 4.06
C PHE A 522 27.03 -0.31 4.98
N GLY A 523 27.03 -0.03 6.28
CA GLY A 523 27.33 -1.02 7.30
C GLY A 523 26.82 -0.61 8.66
N GLY A 524 26.46 -1.61 9.47
CA GLY A 524 25.93 -1.44 10.81
C GLY A 524 24.71 -2.32 11.09
N ILE A 525 23.81 -1.83 11.93
CA ILE A 525 22.51 -2.43 12.21
C ILE A 525 21.54 -2.02 11.12
N LEU A 526 21.23 -2.97 10.20
CA LEU A 526 20.43 -2.69 9.02
C LEU A 526 18.94 -2.65 9.33
N GLU A 527 18.49 -3.55 10.19
CA GLU A 527 17.10 -3.69 10.63
C GLU A 527 17.03 -4.37 12.00
N GLU A 528 15.83 -4.57 12.52
CA GLU A 528 15.62 -5.19 13.84
C GLU A 528 16.25 -6.58 13.99
N MET A 529 16.29 -7.40 12.92
CA MET A 529 16.77 -8.78 12.95
C MET A 529 18.19 -8.96 12.43
N TYR A 530 18.75 -8.01 11.68
CA TYR A 530 20.03 -8.18 10.99
C TYR A 530 20.96 -6.98 11.09
N SER A 531 22.22 -7.29 11.34
CA SER A 531 23.37 -6.40 11.16
C SER A 531 24.19 -6.88 9.97
N GLY A 532 24.96 -5.99 9.34
CA GLY A 532 25.79 -6.38 8.22
C GLY A 532 26.39 -5.22 7.46
N VAL A 533 26.99 -5.57 6.33
CA VAL A 533 27.55 -4.63 5.36
C VAL A 533 27.01 -4.93 3.98
N GLY A 534 26.86 -3.92 3.15
CA GLY A 534 26.37 -4.11 1.80
C GLY A 534 26.54 -2.91 0.90
N GLY A 535 26.08 -3.07 -0.31
CA GLY A 535 26.06 -2.01 -1.30
C GLY A 535 24.97 -2.22 -2.34
N GLU A 536 24.63 -1.14 -3.02
CA GLU A 536 23.67 -1.09 -4.12
C GLU A 536 24.20 -0.19 -5.21
N ILE A 537 23.94 -0.54 -6.44
CA ILE A 537 24.08 0.31 -7.62
C ILE A 537 22.73 0.41 -8.32
N LEU A 538 22.46 1.57 -8.90
CA LEU A 538 21.26 1.86 -9.65
C LEU A 538 21.59 2.67 -10.89
N TRP A 539 21.36 2.12 -12.07
CA TRP A 539 21.31 2.87 -13.30
C TRP A 539 19.91 3.40 -13.51
N ARG A 540 19.77 4.73 -13.60
CA ARG A 540 18.49 5.43 -13.73
C ARG A 540 18.65 6.72 -14.52
N ARG A 541 17.77 6.92 -15.47
CA ARG A 541 17.57 8.20 -16.14
C ARG A 541 16.20 8.76 -15.78
N ALA A 542 16.13 10.07 -15.55
CA ALA A 542 14.87 10.73 -15.18
C ALA A 542 13.83 10.71 -16.31
N ASP A 543 14.29 10.70 -17.55
CA ASP A 543 13.51 10.75 -18.79
C ASP A 543 13.13 9.36 -19.36
N LEU A 544 13.59 8.27 -18.78
CA LEU A 544 13.26 6.92 -19.21
C LEU A 544 12.31 6.22 -18.22
N PRO A 545 11.32 5.43 -18.67
CA PRO A 545 10.38 4.77 -17.80
C PRO A 545 10.94 3.55 -17.05
N PHE A 546 12.21 3.22 -17.20
CA PHE A 546 12.82 2.04 -16.59
C PHE A 546 14.17 2.35 -15.94
N ALA A 547 14.51 1.52 -14.95
CA ALA A 547 15.79 1.53 -14.26
C ALA A 547 16.25 0.11 -13.95
N ILE A 548 17.55 -0.08 -13.74
CA ILE A 548 18.15 -1.37 -13.39
C ILE A 548 19.05 -1.17 -12.19
N GLY A 549 18.92 -2.03 -11.20
CA GLY A 549 19.73 -2.01 -9.99
C GLY A 549 20.31 -3.37 -9.64
N ALA A 550 21.30 -3.37 -8.77
CA ALA A 550 21.79 -4.57 -8.13
C ALA A 550 22.24 -4.26 -6.71
N ASN A 551 21.97 -5.15 -5.78
CA ASN A 551 22.44 -5.06 -4.40
C ASN A 551 23.12 -6.35 -3.95
N LEU A 552 24.02 -6.24 -2.98
CA LEU A 552 24.69 -7.37 -2.33
C LEU A 552 24.96 -7.03 -0.87
N MET A 553 24.62 -7.94 0.03
CA MET A 553 24.74 -7.76 1.47
C MET A 553 25.27 -9.03 2.15
N ALA A 554 26.26 -8.87 3.01
CA ALA A 554 26.69 -9.89 3.95
C ALA A 554 26.10 -9.57 5.33
N VAL A 555 25.21 -10.42 5.82
CA VAL A 555 24.42 -10.14 7.01
C VAL A 555 24.51 -11.25 8.05
N GLN A 556 24.34 -10.86 9.31
CA GLN A 556 24.32 -11.76 10.47
C GLN A 556 23.10 -11.41 11.34
N GLN A 557 22.42 -12.42 11.84
CA GLN A 557 21.29 -12.25 12.77
C GLN A 557 21.76 -11.61 14.08
N ARG A 558 20.91 -10.72 14.61
CA ARG A 558 21.10 -10.06 15.91
C ARG A 558 20.48 -10.88 17.02
N GLU A 559 20.90 -10.63 18.26
CA GLU A 559 20.20 -11.11 19.44
C GLU A 559 18.81 -10.50 19.55
N TYR A 560 17.91 -11.20 20.23
CA TYR A 560 16.49 -10.85 20.33
C TYR A 560 16.23 -9.56 21.12
N ASP A 561 17.18 -9.13 21.97
CA ASP A 561 17.11 -7.89 22.75
C ASP A 561 17.25 -6.62 21.90
N LYS A 562 17.59 -6.79 20.61
CA LYS A 562 17.81 -5.70 19.64
C LYS A 562 18.87 -4.69 20.08
N LEU A 563 19.89 -5.12 20.84
CA LEU A 563 21.07 -4.31 21.14
C LEU A 563 22.21 -4.63 20.16
N PHE A 564 23.44 -4.86 20.63
CA PHE A 564 24.59 -5.09 19.77
C PHE A 564 25.00 -6.56 19.62
N GLY A 565 24.33 -7.47 20.34
CA GLY A 565 24.59 -8.90 20.30
C GLY A 565 24.29 -9.51 18.91
N LEU A 566 25.07 -10.52 18.53
CA LEU A 566 24.93 -11.23 17.25
C LEU A 566 24.79 -12.72 17.49
N ARG A 567 23.92 -13.37 16.71
CA ARG A 567 23.68 -14.81 16.68
C ARG A 567 24.52 -15.47 15.60
N ASP A 568 24.52 -16.80 15.56
CA ASP A 568 25.41 -17.58 14.66
C ASP A 568 24.98 -17.54 13.19
N TYR A 569 23.71 -17.28 12.89
CA TYR A 569 23.22 -17.33 11.51
C TYR A 569 23.78 -16.19 10.67
N LYS A 570 24.46 -16.57 9.58
CA LYS A 570 25.07 -15.66 8.59
C LYS A 570 24.66 -16.05 7.19
N THR A 571 24.46 -15.05 6.36
CA THR A 571 24.17 -15.28 4.94
C THR A 571 24.66 -14.14 4.06
N LEU A 572 24.92 -14.48 2.80
CA LEU A 572 25.10 -13.52 1.71
C LEU A 572 23.79 -13.48 0.94
N THR A 573 23.18 -12.30 0.82
CA THR A 573 21.93 -12.07 0.07
C THR A 573 22.12 -10.95 -0.94
N GLY A 574 21.44 -11.00 -2.07
CA GLY A 574 21.54 -9.94 -3.08
C GLY A 574 20.68 -10.22 -4.28
N HIS A 575 20.29 -9.15 -4.97
CA HIS A 575 19.35 -9.22 -6.06
C HIS A 575 19.76 -8.29 -7.20
N VAL A 576 19.50 -8.72 -8.43
CA VAL A 576 19.42 -7.84 -9.59
C VAL A 576 17.97 -7.46 -9.76
N SER A 577 17.73 -6.17 -9.96
CA SER A 577 16.39 -5.58 -9.96
C SER A 577 16.14 -4.80 -11.24
N ALA A 578 14.98 -5.02 -11.85
CA ALA A 578 14.48 -4.22 -12.96
C ALA A 578 13.21 -3.48 -12.48
N TYR A 579 13.14 -2.19 -12.80
CA TYR A 579 12.03 -1.32 -12.43
C TYR A 579 11.43 -0.71 -13.69
N TRP A 580 10.12 -0.69 -13.78
CA TRP A 580 9.41 -0.13 -14.91
C TRP A 580 8.20 0.70 -14.46
N ALA A 581 8.24 2.00 -14.72
CA ALA A 581 7.09 2.89 -14.62
C ALA A 581 6.27 2.74 -15.92
N THR A 582 5.21 1.93 -15.88
CA THR A 582 4.55 1.46 -17.10
C THR A 582 3.83 2.56 -17.88
N GLY A 583 3.49 3.69 -17.22
CA GLY A 583 2.60 4.72 -17.76
C GLY A 583 1.12 4.30 -17.83
N PHE A 584 0.80 3.05 -17.54
CA PHE A 584 -0.56 2.52 -17.58
C PHE A 584 -1.21 2.66 -16.20
N HIS A 585 -2.22 3.49 -16.06
CA HIS A 585 -2.99 3.73 -14.82
C HIS A 585 -2.13 3.97 -13.56
N GLY A 586 -0.92 4.49 -13.71
CA GLY A 586 -0.01 4.74 -12.57
C GLY A 586 0.64 3.49 -11.99
N PHE A 587 0.65 2.37 -12.72
CA PHE A 587 1.30 1.14 -12.27
C PHE A 587 2.82 1.18 -12.49
N ASP A 588 3.53 0.81 -11.45
CA ASP A 588 4.94 0.43 -11.48
C ASP A 588 5.06 -1.08 -11.35
N VAL A 589 5.99 -1.66 -12.08
CA VAL A 589 6.37 -3.07 -11.97
C VAL A 589 7.85 -3.14 -11.56
N ALA A 590 8.14 -3.96 -10.55
CA ALA A 590 9.52 -4.29 -10.20
C ALA A 590 9.71 -5.81 -10.19
N VAL A 591 10.87 -6.26 -10.66
CA VAL A 591 11.29 -7.66 -10.61
C VAL A 591 12.65 -7.72 -9.91
N HIS A 592 12.75 -8.53 -8.89
CA HIS A 592 13.98 -8.76 -8.12
C HIS A 592 14.37 -10.22 -8.23
N ALA A 593 15.48 -10.54 -8.85
CA ALA A 593 15.98 -11.92 -8.98
C ALA A 593 17.30 -12.08 -8.23
N GLY A 594 17.40 -13.11 -7.40
CA GLY A 594 18.63 -13.33 -6.63
C GLY A 594 18.50 -14.33 -5.49
N ARG A 595 19.36 -14.17 -4.50
CA ARG A 595 19.45 -15.02 -3.33
C ARG A 595 18.85 -14.34 -2.11
N TYR A 596 17.93 -15.03 -1.47
CA TYR A 596 17.17 -14.58 -0.31
C TYR A 596 17.85 -14.94 1.01
N LEU A 597 17.25 -14.50 2.14
CA LEU A 597 17.84 -14.66 3.48
C LEU A 597 17.98 -16.10 3.93
N ALA A 598 17.03 -16.98 3.61
CA ALA A 598 17.10 -18.40 3.96
C ALA A 598 18.05 -19.19 3.04
N LYS A 599 18.82 -18.51 2.18
CA LYS A 599 19.76 -19.02 1.16
C LYS A 599 19.09 -19.61 -0.08
N ASP A 600 17.80 -19.51 -0.16
CA ASP A 600 17.01 -19.85 -1.34
C ASP A 600 17.23 -18.85 -2.49
N VAL A 601 17.01 -19.30 -3.71
CA VAL A 601 17.23 -18.51 -4.94
C VAL A 601 15.93 -18.46 -5.74
N GLY A 602 15.60 -17.27 -6.24
CA GLY A 602 14.37 -17.10 -6.98
C GLY A 602 14.13 -15.67 -7.44
N ALA A 603 12.86 -15.33 -7.62
CA ALA A 603 12.46 -14.01 -8.05
C ALA A 603 11.19 -13.51 -7.34
N THR A 604 11.17 -12.21 -7.06
CA THR A 604 10.01 -11.46 -6.60
C THR A 604 9.51 -10.55 -7.72
N ILE A 605 8.23 -10.58 -7.98
CA ILE A 605 7.53 -9.58 -8.78
C ILE A 605 6.70 -8.70 -7.87
N GLU A 606 6.80 -7.38 -8.03
CA GLU A 606 5.97 -6.38 -7.36
C GLU A 606 5.21 -5.57 -8.40
N VAL A 607 3.93 -5.35 -8.16
CA VAL A 607 3.08 -4.45 -8.95
C VAL A 607 2.47 -3.45 -7.99
N GLN A 608 2.74 -2.16 -8.19
CA GLN A 608 2.25 -1.10 -7.33
C GLN A 608 1.61 0.01 -8.14
N LYS A 609 0.43 0.44 -7.77
CA LYS A 609 -0.17 1.69 -8.25
C LYS A 609 0.29 2.83 -7.37
N ARG A 610 0.87 3.86 -7.97
CA ARG A 610 1.42 5.03 -7.27
C ARG A 610 0.66 6.28 -7.65
N PHE A 611 0.40 7.10 -6.65
CA PHE A 611 -0.32 8.35 -6.80
C PHE A 611 0.58 9.55 -6.55
N ALA A 612 0.29 10.65 -7.23
CA ALA A 612 1.01 11.90 -7.05
C ALA A 612 0.94 12.44 -5.61
N ASN A 613 -0.16 12.17 -4.89
CA ASN A 613 -0.34 12.53 -3.48
C ASN A 613 0.52 11.71 -2.50
N GLY A 614 1.29 10.74 -2.99
CA GLY A 614 2.19 9.88 -2.21
C GLY A 614 1.60 8.56 -1.72
N TRP A 615 0.32 8.28 -1.94
CA TRP A 615 -0.24 6.94 -1.76
C TRP A 615 0.43 5.93 -2.70
N SER A 616 0.60 4.71 -2.25
CA SER A 616 0.79 3.57 -3.13
C SER A 616 0.09 2.33 -2.58
N VAL A 617 -0.49 1.57 -3.50
CA VAL A 617 -1.16 0.29 -3.22
C VAL A 617 -0.61 -0.74 -4.18
N GLY A 618 -0.17 -1.88 -3.68
CA GLY A 618 0.41 -2.91 -4.52
C GLY A 618 0.35 -4.30 -3.93
N ALA A 619 0.83 -5.24 -4.71
CA ALA A 619 0.97 -6.64 -4.33
C ALA A 619 2.33 -7.16 -4.79
N PHE A 620 2.82 -8.19 -4.12
CA PHE A 620 4.01 -8.91 -4.53
C PHE A 620 3.82 -10.41 -4.42
N ALA A 621 4.61 -11.15 -5.19
CA ALA A 621 4.73 -12.60 -5.14
C ALA A 621 6.20 -12.98 -5.31
N THR A 622 6.70 -13.89 -4.47
CA THR A 622 8.08 -14.39 -4.50
C THR A 622 8.08 -15.89 -4.70
N LEU A 623 8.67 -16.35 -5.78
CA LEU A 623 8.87 -17.77 -6.06
C LEU A 623 10.36 -18.09 -5.98
N THR A 624 10.71 -19.12 -5.23
CA THR A 624 12.08 -19.58 -5.04
C THR A 624 12.21 -21.08 -5.34
N ASP A 625 13.42 -21.61 -5.27
CA ASP A 625 13.73 -23.03 -5.41
C ASP A 625 13.27 -23.89 -4.22
N VAL A 626 12.64 -23.29 -3.21
CA VAL A 626 12.03 -24.00 -2.08
C VAL A 626 10.75 -24.69 -2.54
N PRO A 627 10.64 -26.03 -2.43
CA PRO A 627 9.41 -26.75 -2.74
C PRO A 627 8.23 -26.28 -1.88
N PHE A 628 7.02 -26.33 -2.40
CA PHE A 628 5.82 -25.88 -1.68
C PHE A 628 5.60 -26.62 -0.36
N GLU A 629 5.91 -27.91 -0.32
CA GLU A 629 5.79 -28.75 0.88
C GLU A 629 6.78 -28.32 1.98
N VAL A 630 7.98 -27.87 1.60
CA VAL A 630 9.02 -27.36 2.51
C VAL A 630 8.70 -25.95 2.97
N PHE A 631 8.16 -25.12 2.07
CA PHE A 631 7.67 -23.78 2.41
C PHE A 631 6.54 -23.88 3.45
N GLY A 632 5.67 -24.87 3.30
CA GLY A 632 4.53 -25.15 4.15
C GLY A 632 3.32 -24.30 3.80
N GLU A 633 2.48 -24.03 4.79
CA GLU A 633 1.24 -23.24 4.61
C GLU A 633 1.50 -21.96 3.82
N GLY A 634 0.75 -21.78 2.73
CA GLY A 634 0.86 -20.62 1.84
C GLY A 634 1.69 -20.84 0.58
N SER A 635 2.42 -21.94 0.45
CA SER A 635 3.18 -22.42 -0.73
C SER A 635 4.29 -21.51 -1.24
N PHE A 636 4.15 -20.18 -1.18
CA PHE A 636 5.15 -19.18 -1.55
C PHE A 636 4.89 -17.82 -0.85
N ASP A 637 5.90 -16.95 -0.75
CA ASP A 637 5.73 -15.63 -0.11
C ASP A 637 4.95 -14.70 -1.03
N LYS A 638 3.94 -14.06 -0.47
CA LYS A 638 3.06 -13.12 -1.16
C LYS A 638 2.44 -12.13 -0.19
N GLY A 639 2.03 -10.98 -0.70
CA GLY A 639 1.39 -10.00 0.15
C GLY A 639 0.96 -8.74 -0.55
N LEU A 640 0.44 -7.82 0.26
CA LEU A 640 0.01 -6.48 -0.15
C LEU A 640 0.94 -5.44 0.45
N ILE A 641 1.16 -4.38 -0.30
CA ILE A 641 2.01 -3.24 0.07
C ILE A 641 1.15 -1.99 0.06
N PHE A 642 1.19 -1.23 1.16
CA PHE A 642 0.53 0.07 1.26
C PHE A 642 1.52 1.12 1.75
N LYS A 643 1.46 2.30 1.14
CA LYS A 643 2.10 3.51 1.64
C LYS A 643 1.05 4.59 1.79
N ILE A 644 0.84 5.04 3.02
CA ILE A 644 -0.18 6.01 3.40
C ILE A 644 0.53 7.32 3.77
N PRO A 645 0.46 8.39 2.97
CA PRO A 645 1.12 9.65 3.27
C PRO A 645 0.41 10.38 4.40
N PHE A 646 1.17 10.88 5.38
CA PHE A 646 0.59 11.70 6.44
C PHE A 646 0.19 13.10 5.97
N ASP A 647 0.71 13.52 4.82
CA ASP A 647 0.44 14.85 4.27
C ASP A 647 -1.05 15.10 4.08
N LEU A 648 -1.83 14.12 3.60
CA LEU A 648 -3.28 14.27 3.41
C LEU A 648 -4.05 14.57 4.70
N TYR A 649 -3.52 14.17 5.85
CA TYR A 649 -4.16 14.26 7.17
C TYR A 649 -3.51 15.30 8.08
N SER A 650 -2.38 15.85 7.68
CA SER A 650 -1.63 16.85 8.44
C SER A 650 -2.04 18.27 8.02
N PRO A 651 -2.18 19.22 8.94
CA PRO A 651 -2.37 20.62 8.57
C PRO A 651 -1.11 21.28 8.00
N ARG A 652 0.04 20.61 8.09
CA ARG A 652 1.34 21.06 7.57
C ARG A 652 1.85 20.13 6.50
N ASN A 653 2.66 20.66 5.59
CA ASN A 653 3.37 19.86 4.61
C ASN A 653 4.32 18.88 5.30
N THR A 654 4.28 17.60 4.91
CA THR A 654 5.15 16.55 5.45
C THR A 654 5.40 15.44 4.43
N ARG A 655 6.61 14.91 4.41
CA ARG A 655 6.98 13.73 3.61
C ARG A 655 6.83 12.41 4.38
N GLY A 656 6.34 12.49 5.61
CA GLY A 656 6.09 11.31 6.43
C GLY A 656 5.01 10.42 5.82
N ALA A 657 5.21 9.12 5.91
CA ALA A 657 4.23 8.12 5.46
C ALA A 657 4.28 6.89 6.36
N TYR A 658 3.14 6.24 6.52
CA TYR A 658 3.05 4.91 7.11
C TYR A 658 3.18 3.86 6.01
N ARG A 659 4.06 2.88 6.20
CA ARG A 659 4.21 1.73 5.29
C ARG A 659 3.67 0.49 5.97
N LEU A 660 2.84 -0.24 5.27
CA LEU A 660 2.21 -1.45 5.75
C LEU A 660 2.40 -2.56 4.71
N ASN A 661 3.12 -3.61 5.11
CA ASN A 661 3.27 -4.83 4.34
C ASN A 661 2.41 -5.92 5.00
N ILE A 662 1.38 -6.36 4.31
CA ILE A 662 0.50 -7.43 4.76
C ILE A 662 0.92 -8.71 4.07
N ARG A 663 1.37 -9.68 4.84
CA ARG A 663 1.62 -11.04 4.35
C ARG A 663 0.54 -11.98 4.90
N SER A 664 0.07 -12.87 4.05
CA SER A 664 -0.92 -13.86 4.47
C SER A 664 -0.37 -14.72 5.62
N ILE A 665 0.90 -15.09 5.56
CA ILE A 665 1.58 -15.91 6.57
C ILE A 665 3.03 -15.46 6.67
N ASN A 666 3.62 -15.50 7.88
CA ASN A 666 5.02 -15.22 8.08
C ASN A 666 5.85 -16.51 7.94
N ARG A 667 6.57 -16.65 6.84
CA ARG A 667 7.45 -17.79 6.52
C ARG A 667 8.87 -17.30 6.23
N ASP A 668 9.82 -18.23 6.07
CA ASP A 668 11.23 -17.90 5.90
C ASP A 668 11.68 -17.88 4.43
N GLY A 669 11.03 -18.63 3.54
CA GLY A 669 11.36 -18.62 2.11
C GLY A 669 11.01 -17.29 1.43
N GLY A 670 11.82 -16.87 0.46
CA GLY A 670 11.59 -15.66 -0.32
C GLY A 670 11.77 -14.33 0.42
N ARG A 671 12.52 -14.31 1.53
CA ARG A 671 12.63 -13.13 2.40
C ARG A 671 13.88 -12.31 2.11
N MET A 672 13.68 -10.99 1.99
CA MET A 672 14.74 -10.00 1.82
C MET A 672 15.02 -9.26 3.12
N ILE A 673 16.15 -8.54 3.19
CA ILE A 673 16.36 -7.51 4.20
C ILE A 673 15.36 -6.37 3.94
N GLU A 674 14.63 -6.00 4.96
CA GLU A 674 13.71 -4.88 4.96
C GLU A 674 14.43 -3.66 5.59
N ASN A 675 14.10 -2.45 5.22
CA ASN A 675 14.56 -1.21 5.88
C ASN A 675 16.09 -0.96 6.02
N TRP A 676 16.98 -1.67 5.27
CA TRP A 676 18.37 -1.19 5.10
C TRP A 676 18.37 0.31 4.72
N PRO A 677 19.42 1.07 4.39
CA PRO A 677 19.28 2.54 4.17
C PRO A 677 18.17 2.96 3.20
N GLY A 678 17.43 1.99 2.67
CA GLY A 678 16.38 2.12 1.67
C GLY A 678 16.93 1.92 0.26
N ALA A 679 16.16 1.30 -0.61
CA ALA A 679 16.51 1.15 -2.01
C ALA A 679 16.61 2.52 -2.69
N LEU A 680 17.65 2.71 -3.50
CA LEU A 680 17.88 3.94 -4.25
C LEU A 680 16.69 4.28 -5.14
N TRP A 681 16.11 3.27 -5.81
CA TRP A 681 14.92 3.46 -6.65
C TRP A 681 13.75 4.06 -5.86
N GLU A 682 13.38 3.46 -4.73
CA GLU A 682 12.26 3.94 -3.91
C GLU A 682 12.48 5.36 -3.39
N SER A 683 13.72 5.70 -3.07
CA SER A 683 14.10 7.02 -2.58
C SER A 683 14.07 8.09 -3.68
N MET A 684 14.22 7.69 -4.95
CA MET A 684 14.29 8.60 -6.09
C MET A 684 13.04 8.57 -6.98
N ARG A 685 12.08 7.71 -6.68
CA ARG A 685 10.91 7.48 -7.55
C ARG A 685 10.01 8.71 -7.69
N SER A 686 9.81 9.48 -6.62
CA SER A 686 9.02 10.71 -6.67
C SER A 686 9.61 11.81 -7.55
N THR A 687 10.91 11.72 -7.88
CA THR A 687 11.64 12.65 -8.76
C THR A 687 11.82 12.09 -10.17
N HIS A 688 11.07 11.08 -10.55
CA HIS A 688 11.09 10.51 -11.89
C HIS A 688 10.20 11.33 -12.83
N GLY A 689 10.53 11.36 -14.12
CA GLY A 689 9.90 12.23 -15.09
C GLY A 689 8.39 12.07 -15.19
N ASP A 690 7.86 10.83 -15.17
CA ASP A 690 6.43 10.58 -15.23
C ASP A 690 5.67 11.16 -14.03
N MET A 691 6.23 11.08 -12.81
CA MET A 691 5.63 11.67 -11.61
C MET A 691 5.64 13.20 -11.66
N LEU A 692 6.72 13.77 -12.20
CA LEU A 692 6.82 15.21 -12.39
C LEU A 692 5.85 15.70 -13.47
N PHE A 693 5.71 14.97 -14.58
CA PHE A 693 4.74 15.30 -15.63
C PHE A 693 3.29 15.22 -15.16
N GLN A 694 2.93 14.23 -14.33
CA GLN A 694 1.59 14.12 -13.74
C GLN A 694 1.21 15.32 -12.87
N THR A 695 2.19 16.05 -12.35
CA THR A 695 1.97 17.17 -11.42
C THR A 695 2.49 18.50 -11.96
N GLN A 696 2.80 18.58 -13.27
CA GLN A 696 3.41 19.78 -13.87
C GLN A 696 2.56 21.04 -13.68
N ASP A 697 1.24 20.93 -13.71
CA ASP A 697 0.30 22.04 -13.51
C ASP A 697 0.39 22.67 -12.11
N ARG A 698 1.05 21.96 -11.18
CA ARG A 698 1.30 22.43 -9.82
C ARG A 698 2.61 23.19 -9.68
N MET A 699 3.51 23.14 -10.69
CA MET A 699 4.85 23.73 -10.60
C MET A 699 4.85 25.27 -10.75
N THR A 700 3.79 25.80 -11.30
CA THR A 700 3.62 27.25 -11.52
C THR A 700 2.16 27.56 -11.27
N SER A 701 1.79 27.74 -10.02
CA SER A 701 0.45 28.19 -9.70
C SER A 701 0.33 29.70 -9.91
N GLU A 702 -0.76 30.13 -10.55
CA GLU A 702 -1.19 31.52 -10.61
C GLU A 702 -1.53 32.10 -9.22
#